data_fa367bef6abc8cef88787b03df600c7d
#
_entry.id   fa367bef6abc8cef88787b03df600c7d
#
_cell.length_a   1.000
_cell.length_b   1.000
_cell.length_c   1.000
_cell.angle_alpha   90.00
_cell.angle_beta   90.00
_cell.angle_gamma   90.00
#
_symmetry.space_group_name_H-M   'P 1'
#
loop_
_entity.id
_entity.type
_entity.pdbx_description
1 polymer ?
#
loop_
_entity_poly.entity_id
_entity_poly.type
_entity_poly.pdbx_seq_one_letter_code
_entity_poly.pdbx_strand_id
1 'polypeptide(L)'
;SNDMFSINPKEDLTEYIESGNLFESELKKLESKLNPRSKLIFKRDTGDVAFERWQEQLYNWRGQLSSLHLWSQYLNTKNACRGTDSEQFIDSIERRDIKKDDVKALVQGNFADSLLNILFVENQELATFIGELHENRIKEFEDLDKKILSLNRKRIFQKLNNNIPQIFGATENPEAKILAGEFTRKSGHLPVRKLLEKAGGIIKKIKPCFMMSPLSVAQYLDPTNEELQFDVVIFDEASQVKPEDALGAFMRGKTAVVMGDTQQLPPTSFFDQMATGESEEEVATSLDMESILHLCKLSFPVKMLKWHYRSRHESLISVSNKEFYNNELLVYPSPSHDDPELGLKLHYNPNTVYDRGSSSANHLEARDVVKEIFNHFDKYGDTKSLGVGTFSVAQKNAILEELEIERKKRPELEPLFSENKDERFFVKNLETIQGDERDVILISVGYGYDRAGKMSLNFGPLNQDGGERRLNVLITRAREKCVVFSNFKAYDMHLTANPPYGVKALKEFLSYAENLTLGASQITQQSSEPFEDAIASFLAENGYTVDKQIGCAGFRVDLAIVDDENPGKYILGITTDGKMYASSKVAGDRDRLREQVLKGLGWKLYHLWSTDWYRNRDLGRKRLLEAVEVAIRETREEEKRKSEEAKKLAEKRKKEAEKLAEELRIAKQKELEEQKENEKSTPDIGEDENIEVIPPEDDWDSGENKTDFDNVDDYLSEENDDESGFSEDVVSDIDNDENIEVVSSKADSSEFNEDAVSDVDVVSPEDDSSEFREKMDHDHGNDVVSSEDNESEFKEDVVSDVEIIPIEDDGSEFSEDVVSDVDVVSPEDGGYEVNNDSLKSKKEDSFESKA
;
A
#
# COMPACT_ATOMS: atom_id res chain seq x y z
N SER A 1 -96.93 -22.90 -41.68
CA SER A 1 -96.38 -21.73 -41.16
C SER A 1 -97.41 -20.73 -40.53
N ASN A 2 -98.14 -21.25 -39.52
CA ASN A 2 -99.10 -20.45 -38.75
C ASN A 2 -98.99 -20.79 -37.24
N ASP A 3 -97.83 -21.14 -36.77
CA ASP A 3 -97.61 -21.46 -35.30
C ASP A 3 -96.82 -20.47 -34.59
N MET A 4 -96.90 -19.20 -34.93
CA MET A 4 -96.06 -18.18 -34.32
C MET A 4 -96.79 -17.24 -33.32
N PHE A 5 -97.97 -17.51 -32.88
CA PHE A 5 -98.63 -16.73 -31.80
C PHE A 5 -99.73 -17.58 -31.09
N SER A 6 -99.36 -18.55 -30.32
CA SER A 6 -100.13 -19.01 -29.19
C SER A 6 -99.51 -18.48 -27.83
N ILE A 7 -99.27 -17.21 -27.76
CA ILE A 7 -98.90 -16.53 -26.54
C ILE A 7 -100.21 -15.94 -26.00
N ASN A 8 -100.64 -16.35 -24.82
CA ASN A 8 -101.76 -15.72 -24.13
C ASN A 8 -101.32 -14.28 -23.70
N PRO A 9 -101.76 -13.28 -24.46
CA PRO A 9 -101.12 -11.98 -24.34
C PRO A 9 -101.37 -11.29 -22.99
N LYS A 10 -102.31 -11.82 -22.16
CA LYS A 10 -102.53 -11.31 -20.82
C LYS A 10 -101.73 -11.97 -19.74
N GLU A 11 -101.38 -13.23 -19.79
CA GLU A 11 -100.54 -13.94 -18.83
C GLU A 11 -99.08 -13.50 -19.00
N ASP A 12 -98.64 -13.49 -20.24
CA ASP A 12 -97.26 -13.02 -20.53
C ASP A 12 -97.02 -11.58 -20.18
N LEU A 13 -98.04 -10.69 -20.44
CA LEU A 13 -97.92 -9.28 -20.04
C LEU A 13 -97.88 -9.09 -18.53
N THR A 14 -98.63 -9.95 -17.78
CA THR A 14 -98.60 -9.91 -16.32
C THR A 14 -97.25 -10.36 -15.77
N GLU A 15 -96.64 -11.43 -16.30
CA GLU A 15 -95.38 -11.96 -15.94
C GLU A 15 -94.23 -10.93 -16.25
N TYR A 16 -94.32 -10.26 -17.38
CA TYR A 16 -93.41 -9.18 -17.72
C TYR A 16 -93.53 -7.97 -16.75
N ILE A 17 -94.71 -7.59 -16.38
CA ILE A 17 -95.00 -6.49 -15.44
C ILE A 17 -94.48 -6.89 -14.03
N GLU A 18 -94.76 -8.12 -13.59
CA GLU A 18 -94.29 -8.62 -12.32
C GLU A 18 -92.73 -8.69 -12.27
N SER A 19 -92.15 -9.25 -13.29
CA SER A 19 -90.70 -9.30 -13.45
C SER A 19 -90.06 -7.90 -13.52
N GLY A 20 -90.69 -6.97 -14.21
CA GLY A 20 -90.29 -5.58 -14.28
C GLY A 20 -90.32 -4.84 -12.90
N ASN A 21 -91.46 -5.07 -12.18
CA ASN A 21 -91.66 -4.53 -10.81
C ASN A 21 -90.64 -5.13 -9.84
N LEU A 22 -90.30 -6.43 -9.93
CA LEU A 22 -89.29 -7.09 -9.14
C LEU A 22 -87.96 -6.52 -9.42
N PHE A 23 -87.57 -6.37 -10.70
CA PHE A 23 -86.32 -5.76 -11.10
C PHE A 23 -86.19 -4.33 -10.57
N GLU A 24 -87.25 -3.49 -10.72
CA GLU A 24 -87.18 -2.13 -10.21
C GLU A 24 -87.04 -2.09 -8.69
N SER A 25 -87.78 -2.99 -7.96
CA SER A 25 -87.62 -3.14 -6.50
C SER A 25 -86.23 -3.53 -6.10
N GLU A 26 -85.58 -4.52 -6.76
CA GLU A 26 -84.23 -4.95 -6.45
C GLU A 26 -83.18 -3.89 -6.85
N LEU A 27 -83.41 -3.21 -7.98
CA LEU A 27 -82.59 -2.07 -8.40
C LEU A 27 -82.61 -0.96 -7.37
N LYS A 28 -83.78 -0.57 -6.86
CA LYS A 28 -83.88 0.43 -5.76
C LYS A 28 -83.19 -0.01 -4.50
N LYS A 29 -83.23 -1.29 -4.14
CA LYS A 29 -82.43 -1.84 -3.03
C LYS A 29 -80.97 -1.74 -3.28
N LEU A 30 -80.48 -2.05 -4.43
CA LEU A 30 -79.07 -1.96 -4.85
C LEU A 30 -78.61 -0.48 -4.82
N GLU A 31 -79.45 0.42 -5.37
CA GLU A 31 -79.15 1.84 -5.35
C GLU A 31 -79.03 2.42 -3.92
N SER A 32 -79.99 1.98 -3.03
CA SER A 32 -79.92 2.42 -1.65
C SER A 32 -78.68 1.95 -0.90
N LYS A 33 -78.21 0.77 -1.25
CA LYS A 33 -76.99 0.18 -0.60
C LYS A 33 -75.67 0.70 -1.18
N LEU A 34 -75.57 0.83 -2.51
CA LEU A 34 -74.35 1.23 -3.21
C LEU A 34 -74.26 2.71 -3.53
N ASN A 35 -75.35 3.41 -3.51
CA ASN A 35 -75.45 4.84 -3.88
C ASN A 35 -74.66 5.14 -5.19
N PRO A 36 -74.93 4.45 -6.27
CA PRO A 36 -74.16 4.58 -7.52
C PRO A 36 -74.38 5.96 -8.10
N ARG A 37 -73.33 6.61 -8.52
CA ARG A 37 -73.41 7.89 -9.27
C ARG A 37 -73.78 7.57 -10.71
N SER A 38 -75.10 7.28 -11.00
CA SER A 38 -75.62 6.85 -12.28
C SER A 38 -75.27 7.81 -13.42
N LYS A 39 -75.26 9.14 -13.19
CA LYS A 39 -74.83 10.14 -14.19
C LYS A 39 -73.37 9.97 -14.63
N LEU A 40 -72.47 9.49 -13.72
CA LEU A 40 -71.12 9.21 -14.06
C LEU A 40 -70.95 7.87 -14.80
N ILE A 41 -71.71 6.87 -14.41
CA ILE A 41 -71.64 5.51 -14.95
C ILE A 41 -72.29 5.43 -16.32
N PHE A 42 -73.49 5.93 -16.42
CA PHE A 42 -74.35 5.80 -17.62
C PHE A 42 -74.52 7.12 -18.42
N LYS A 43 -74.05 8.27 -17.90
CA LYS A 43 -74.29 9.65 -18.42
C LYS A 43 -75.76 10.01 -18.51
N ARG A 44 -76.63 9.35 -17.76
CA ARG A 44 -78.09 9.45 -17.70
C ARG A 44 -78.54 9.23 -16.27
N ASP A 45 -79.81 9.60 -15.98
CA ASP A 45 -80.45 9.24 -14.69
C ASP A 45 -80.85 7.74 -14.75
N THR A 46 -80.98 7.09 -13.60
CA THR A 46 -81.08 5.61 -13.44
C THR A 46 -82.30 5.04 -14.17
N GLY A 47 -83.42 5.81 -14.17
CA GLY A 47 -84.66 5.39 -14.87
C GLY A 47 -84.60 5.44 -16.39
N ASP A 48 -83.64 6.14 -16.96
CA ASP A 48 -83.50 6.31 -18.41
C ASP A 48 -82.45 5.33 -19.03
N VAL A 49 -81.96 4.39 -18.24
CA VAL A 49 -80.95 3.48 -18.69
C VAL A 49 -81.56 2.18 -19.18
N ALA A 50 -81.27 1.77 -20.43
CA ALA A 50 -81.77 0.51 -21.00
C ALA A 50 -81.33 -0.67 -20.16
N PHE A 51 -82.20 -1.69 -20.08
CA PHE A 51 -81.99 -2.89 -19.26
C PHE A 51 -80.70 -3.64 -19.60
N GLU A 52 -80.34 -3.71 -20.89
CA GLU A 52 -79.13 -4.39 -21.36
C GLU A 52 -77.87 -3.69 -20.76
N ARG A 53 -77.78 -2.39 -20.64
CA ARG A 53 -76.70 -1.66 -20.04
C ARG A 53 -76.65 -1.88 -18.54
N TRP A 54 -77.76 -2.00 -17.84
CA TRP A 54 -77.76 -2.38 -16.43
C TRP A 54 -77.26 -3.85 -16.26
N GLN A 55 -77.68 -4.73 -17.11
CA GLN A 55 -77.27 -6.13 -17.11
C GLN A 55 -75.76 -6.24 -17.33
N GLU A 56 -75.20 -5.56 -18.33
CA GLU A 56 -73.79 -5.50 -18.61
C GLU A 56 -72.99 -4.93 -17.39
N GLN A 57 -73.51 -3.83 -16.81
CA GLN A 57 -72.86 -3.21 -15.67
C GLN A 57 -72.88 -4.08 -14.42
N LEU A 58 -74.01 -4.78 -14.15
CA LEU A 58 -74.08 -5.69 -13.03
C LEU A 58 -73.18 -6.91 -13.23
N TYR A 59 -73.05 -7.39 -14.44
CA TYR A 59 -72.15 -8.47 -14.77
C TYR A 59 -70.70 -8.07 -14.55
N ASN A 60 -70.33 -6.87 -15.00
CA ASN A 60 -69.01 -6.31 -14.75
C ASN A 60 -68.73 -6.12 -13.26
N TRP A 61 -69.64 -5.58 -12.50
CA TRP A 61 -69.50 -5.44 -11.03
C TRP A 61 -69.37 -6.80 -10.37
N ARG A 62 -70.13 -7.80 -10.75
CA ARG A 62 -70.04 -9.17 -10.24
C ARG A 62 -68.63 -9.76 -10.53
N GLY A 63 -68.08 -9.55 -11.73
CA GLY A 63 -66.74 -9.98 -12.11
C GLY A 63 -65.63 -9.29 -11.29
N GLN A 64 -65.91 -8.11 -10.72
CA GLN A 64 -64.95 -7.32 -9.99
C GLN A 64 -65.17 -7.35 -8.45
N LEU A 65 -65.98 -8.24 -7.90
CA LEU A 65 -66.29 -8.34 -6.48
C LEU A 65 -65.01 -8.55 -5.63
N SER A 66 -64.02 -9.29 -6.19
CA SER A 66 -62.75 -9.52 -5.52
C SER A 66 -61.94 -8.21 -5.30
N SER A 67 -62.12 -7.22 -6.16
CA SER A 67 -61.46 -5.91 -6.07
C SER A 67 -62.17 -4.97 -5.08
N LEU A 68 -63.39 -5.28 -4.67
CA LEU A 68 -64.17 -4.42 -3.77
C LEU A 68 -63.55 -4.30 -2.38
N HIS A 69 -62.93 -5.40 -1.88
CA HIS A 69 -62.25 -5.38 -0.57
C HIS A 69 -61.04 -4.43 -0.62
N LEU A 70 -60.21 -4.56 -1.63
CA LEU A 70 -59.05 -3.68 -1.80
C LEU A 70 -59.48 -2.24 -1.98
N TRP A 71 -60.54 -1.99 -2.74
CA TRP A 71 -61.07 -0.65 -2.93
C TRP A 71 -61.64 -0.06 -1.63
N SER A 72 -62.31 -0.87 -0.80
CA SER A 72 -62.80 -0.43 0.51
C SER A 72 -61.64 -0.10 1.45
N GLN A 73 -60.56 -0.90 1.46
CA GLN A 73 -59.37 -0.60 2.22
C GLN A 73 -58.73 0.69 1.75
N TYR A 74 -58.60 0.90 0.40
CA TYR A 74 -58.08 2.14 -0.16
C TYR A 74 -58.89 3.34 0.29
N LEU A 75 -60.21 3.31 0.19
CA LEU A 75 -61.11 4.41 0.61
C LEU A 75 -60.99 4.69 2.09
N ASN A 76 -60.91 3.69 2.94
CA ASN A 76 -60.71 3.86 4.38
C ASN A 76 -59.37 4.56 4.67
N THR A 77 -58.29 4.16 4.00
CA THR A 77 -56.97 4.80 4.11
C THR A 77 -57.02 6.25 3.59
N LYS A 78 -57.61 6.47 2.41
CA LYS A 78 -57.83 7.81 1.88
C LYS A 78 -58.57 8.71 2.85
N ASN A 79 -59.66 8.21 3.45
CA ASN A 79 -60.44 8.98 4.40
C ASN A 79 -59.66 9.26 5.70
N ALA A 80 -58.78 8.38 6.12
CA ALA A 80 -57.91 8.61 7.25
C ALA A 80 -56.86 9.69 6.99
N CYS A 81 -56.47 9.87 5.75
CA CYS A 81 -55.53 10.91 5.32
C CYS A 81 -56.17 12.29 5.08
N ARG A 82 -57.52 12.41 5.16
CA ARG A 82 -58.18 13.68 4.94
C ARG A 82 -57.80 14.69 6.02
N GLY A 83 -57.50 15.90 5.62
CA GLY A 83 -57.06 16.98 6.51
C GLY A 83 -55.62 16.86 6.99
N THR A 84 -54.87 15.92 6.45
CA THR A 84 -53.40 15.81 6.63
C THR A 84 -52.69 16.27 5.37
N ASP A 85 -51.38 16.55 5.48
CA ASP A 85 -50.54 16.92 4.34
C ASP A 85 -50.51 15.81 3.26
N SER A 86 -50.83 14.56 3.63
CA SER A 86 -50.92 13.42 2.70
C SER A 86 -52.13 13.49 1.77
N GLU A 87 -53.09 14.36 1.97
CA GLU A 87 -54.29 14.45 1.10
C GLU A 87 -53.93 14.91 -0.29
N GLN A 88 -53.08 15.90 -0.44
CA GLN A 88 -52.60 16.41 -1.74
C GLN A 88 -51.81 15.35 -2.53
N PHE A 89 -51.02 14.54 -1.78
CA PHE A 89 -50.25 13.45 -2.35
C PHE A 89 -51.17 12.34 -2.93
N ILE A 90 -52.18 11.93 -2.20
CA ILE A 90 -53.20 10.96 -2.64
C ILE A 90 -53.94 11.48 -3.90
N ASP A 91 -54.30 12.77 -3.91
CA ASP A 91 -54.92 13.37 -5.07
C ASP A 91 -54.01 13.39 -6.31
N SER A 92 -52.71 13.51 -6.15
CA SER A 92 -51.73 13.41 -7.22
C SER A 92 -51.59 11.97 -7.76
N ILE A 93 -51.64 10.97 -6.87
CA ILE A 93 -51.72 9.56 -7.27
C ILE A 93 -52.99 9.27 -8.08
N GLU A 94 -54.13 9.78 -7.63
CA GLU A 94 -55.42 9.57 -8.33
C GLU A 94 -55.45 10.25 -9.71
N ARG A 95 -54.80 11.40 -9.87
CA ARG A 95 -54.64 12.08 -11.15
C ARG A 95 -53.64 11.39 -12.08
N ARG A 96 -52.90 10.37 -11.59
CA ARG A 96 -51.81 9.67 -12.27
C ARG A 96 -50.62 10.57 -12.62
N ASP A 97 -50.40 11.63 -11.84
CA ASP A 97 -49.22 12.47 -11.94
C ASP A 97 -47.97 11.75 -11.44
N ILE A 98 -48.21 10.70 -10.59
CA ILE A 98 -47.16 9.88 -9.99
C ILE A 98 -47.34 8.43 -10.47
N LYS A 99 -46.27 7.79 -10.94
CA LYS A 99 -46.27 6.36 -11.29
C LYS A 99 -46.37 5.51 -10.02
N LYS A 100 -47.08 4.36 -10.15
CA LYS A 100 -47.31 3.46 -9.02
C LYS A 100 -46.00 3.01 -8.33
N ASP A 101 -44.95 2.76 -9.11
CA ASP A 101 -43.69 2.20 -8.62
C ASP A 101 -42.86 3.28 -7.88
N ASP A 102 -43.09 4.57 -8.19
CA ASP A 102 -42.38 5.70 -7.58
C ASP A 102 -43.04 6.16 -6.25
N VAL A 103 -44.26 5.72 -5.96
CA VAL A 103 -45.02 6.19 -4.77
C VAL A 103 -44.25 6.01 -3.47
N LYS A 104 -43.68 4.80 -3.25
CA LYS A 104 -42.93 4.50 -2.03
C LYS A 104 -41.69 5.38 -1.88
N ALA A 105 -40.94 5.52 -2.96
CA ALA A 105 -39.72 6.33 -2.99
C ALA A 105 -40.02 7.81 -2.73
N LEU A 106 -41.10 8.33 -3.31
CA LEU A 106 -41.53 9.72 -3.11
C LEU A 106 -41.98 10.00 -1.68
N VAL A 107 -42.75 9.08 -1.06
CA VAL A 107 -43.16 9.23 0.35
C VAL A 107 -41.96 9.23 1.27
N GLN A 108 -41.04 8.27 1.07
CA GLN A 108 -39.82 8.19 1.87
C GLN A 108 -38.93 9.42 1.66
N GLY A 109 -38.81 9.89 0.42
CA GLY A 109 -38.02 11.08 0.09
C GLY A 109 -38.59 12.35 0.74
N ASN A 110 -39.89 12.59 0.62
CA ASN A 110 -40.54 13.75 1.27
C ASN A 110 -40.45 13.71 2.79
N PHE A 111 -40.60 12.50 3.38
CA PHE A 111 -40.43 12.34 4.83
C PHE A 111 -39.00 12.65 5.26
N ALA A 112 -38.00 12.11 4.54
CA ALA A 112 -36.59 12.37 4.82
C ALA A 112 -36.24 13.85 4.64
N ASP A 113 -36.74 14.50 3.59
CA ASP A 113 -36.53 15.93 3.33
C ASP A 113 -37.16 16.80 4.44
N SER A 114 -38.38 16.47 4.87
CA SER A 114 -39.04 17.16 6.00
C SER A 114 -38.27 16.98 7.30
N LEU A 115 -37.75 15.77 7.55
CA LEU A 115 -36.93 15.47 8.74
C LEU A 115 -35.61 16.26 8.69
N LEU A 116 -34.94 16.29 7.54
CA LEU A 116 -33.72 17.10 7.34
C LEU A 116 -33.98 18.57 7.62
N ASN A 117 -35.06 19.14 7.11
CA ASN A 117 -35.42 20.53 7.37
C ASN A 117 -35.63 20.83 8.86
N ILE A 118 -36.27 19.91 9.59
CA ILE A 118 -36.42 20.02 11.04
C ILE A 118 -35.05 19.97 11.72
N LEU A 119 -34.18 19.00 11.37
CA LEU A 119 -32.86 18.87 11.95
C LEU A 119 -31.98 20.09 11.71
N PHE A 120 -32.05 20.71 10.52
CA PHE A 120 -31.36 21.97 10.24
C PHE A 120 -31.89 23.15 11.05
N VAL A 121 -33.20 23.17 11.40
CA VAL A 121 -33.79 24.21 12.25
C VAL A 121 -33.42 24.03 13.71
N GLU A 122 -33.47 22.78 14.18
CA GLU A 122 -33.21 22.45 15.61
C GLU A 122 -31.72 22.49 15.97
N ASN A 123 -30.83 22.18 15.02
CA ASN A 123 -29.39 22.16 15.25
C ASN A 123 -28.71 23.36 14.59
N GLN A 124 -28.43 24.37 15.39
CA GLN A 124 -27.79 25.61 14.91
C GLN A 124 -26.42 25.35 14.28
N GLU A 125 -25.68 24.37 14.76
CA GLU A 125 -24.38 23.98 14.20
C GLU A 125 -24.51 23.47 12.76
N LEU A 126 -25.50 22.61 12.47
CA LEU A 126 -25.80 22.16 11.13
C LEU A 126 -26.34 23.29 10.24
N ALA A 127 -27.18 24.14 10.80
CA ALA A 127 -27.77 25.29 10.09
C ALA A 127 -26.73 26.33 9.62
N THR A 128 -25.65 26.48 10.38
CA THR A 128 -24.57 27.43 10.08
C THR A 128 -23.37 26.81 9.38
N PHE A 129 -23.35 25.49 9.21
CA PHE A 129 -22.25 24.81 8.54
C PHE A 129 -22.18 25.21 7.06
N ILE A 130 -21.00 25.59 6.61
CA ILE A 130 -20.67 25.89 5.23
C ILE A 130 -19.37 25.16 4.91
N GLY A 131 -19.41 24.19 4.00
CA GLY A 131 -18.25 23.34 3.67
C GLY A 131 -17.03 24.15 3.25
N GLU A 132 -17.20 25.17 2.41
CA GLU A 132 -16.11 26.05 1.97
C GLU A 132 -15.39 26.76 3.13
N LEU A 133 -16.14 27.22 4.14
CA LEU A 133 -15.55 27.82 5.34
C LEU A 133 -14.82 26.78 6.19
N HIS A 134 -15.34 25.57 6.24
CA HIS A 134 -14.72 24.46 6.97
C HIS A 134 -13.43 24.02 6.27
N GLU A 135 -13.41 23.88 4.96
CA GLU A 135 -12.20 23.59 4.17
C GLU A 135 -11.12 24.66 4.34
N ASN A 136 -11.50 25.92 4.42
CA ASN A 136 -10.54 27.00 4.69
C ASN A 136 -9.91 26.87 6.09
N ARG A 137 -10.68 26.43 7.10
CA ARG A 137 -10.15 26.14 8.43
C ARG A 137 -9.23 24.91 8.41
N ILE A 138 -9.55 23.88 7.63
CA ILE A 138 -8.68 22.72 7.44
C ILE A 138 -7.35 23.15 6.81
N LYS A 139 -7.35 23.99 5.78
CA LYS A 139 -6.14 24.53 5.17
C LYS A 139 -5.32 25.36 6.16
N GLU A 140 -5.98 26.23 6.93
CA GLU A 140 -5.30 27.00 7.99
C GLU A 140 -4.67 26.08 9.04
N PHE A 141 -5.38 25.03 9.47
CA PHE A 141 -4.86 24.00 10.37
C PHE A 141 -3.63 23.29 9.78
N GLU A 142 -3.69 22.87 8.52
CA GLU A 142 -2.56 22.25 7.82
C GLU A 142 -1.32 23.14 7.79
N ASP A 143 -1.52 24.43 7.49
CA ASP A 143 -0.42 25.40 7.42
C ASP A 143 0.18 25.69 8.80
N LEU A 144 -0.67 25.79 9.82
CA LEU A 144 -0.21 25.94 11.21
C LEU A 144 0.56 24.71 11.68
N ASP A 145 0.08 23.50 11.36
CA ASP A 145 0.75 22.26 11.75
C ASP A 145 2.13 22.12 11.07
N LYS A 146 2.24 22.44 9.77
CA LYS A 146 3.53 22.53 9.07
C LYS A 146 4.46 23.58 9.72
N LYS A 147 3.90 24.72 10.10
CA LYS A 147 4.65 25.80 10.77
C LYS A 147 5.15 25.39 12.14
N ILE A 148 4.34 24.69 12.94
CA ILE A 148 4.75 24.13 14.24
C ILE A 148 5.92 23.17 14.07
N LEU A 149 5.89 22.26 13.10
CA LEU A 149 7.01 21.36 12.81
C LEU A 149 8.30 22.12 12.49
N SER A 150 8.20 23.17 11.66
CA SER A 150 9.34 24.03 11.34
C SER A 150 9.86 24.80 12.56
N LEU A 151 8.96 25.36 13.36
CA LEU A 151 9.33 26.07 14.60
C LEU A 151 9.95 25.11 15.61
N ASN A 152 9.44 23.90 15.78
CA ASN A 152 10.03 22.93 16.69
C ASN A 152 11.45 22.54 16.29
N ARG A 153 11.75 22.42 14.99
CA ARG A 153 13.13 22.23 14.50
C ARG A 153 14.01 23.37 14.95
N LYS A 154 13.58 24.63 14.79
CA LYS A 154 14.33 25.81 15.22
C LYS A 154 14.52 25.85 16.75
N ARG A 155 13.47 25.54 17.52
CA ARG A 155 13.55 25.48 19.00
C ARG A 155 14.52 24.39 19.47
N ILE A 156 14.46 23.19 18.88
CA ILE A 156 15.40 22.09 19.19
C ILE A 156 16.83 22.55 18.86
N PHE A 157 17.05 23.12 17.68
CA PHE A 157 18.35 23.61 17.27
C PHE A 157 18.88 24.68 18.24
N GLN A 158 18.07 25.68 18.61
CA GLN A 158 18.44 26.68 19.58
C GLN A 158 18.77 26.10 20.95
N LYS A 159 17.93 25.18 21.44
CA LYS A 159 18.17 24.50 22.72
C LYS A 159 19.48 23.72 22.72
N LEU A 160 19.77 22.99 21.65
CA LEU A 160 21.02 22.26 21.48
C LEU A 160 22.21 23.22 21.40
N ASN A 161 22.11 24.27 20.58
CA ASN A 161 23.18 25.24 20.40
C ASN A 161 23.51 25.98 21.70
N ASN A 162 22.50 26.34 22.48
CA ASN A 162 22.69 26.97 23.79
C ASN A 162 23.39 26.07 24.82
N ASN A 163 23.28 24.74 24.64
CA ASN A 163 23.93 23.75 25.49
C ASN A 163 25.35 23.37 25.04
N ILE A 164 25.79 23.85 23.87
CA ILE A 164 27.15 23.60 23.40
C ILE A 164 28.12 24.39 24.27
N PRO A 165 29.06 23.74 24.99
CA PRO A 165 30.05 24.42 25.80
C PRO A 165 31.09 25.08 24.92
N GLN A 166 31.74 26.13 25.45
CA GLN A 166 32.84 26.77 24.76
C GLN A 166 34.03 25.81 24.65
N ILE A 167 34.47 25.54 23.42
CA ILE A 167 35.54 24.59 23.12
C ILE A 167 36.86 25.34 22.94
N PHE A 168 36.83 26.48 22.27
CA PHE A 168 38.02 27.28 21.95
C PHE A 168 38.11 28.52 22.85
N GLY A 169 39.34 28.95 23.13
CA GLY A 169 39.62 30.08 23.97
C GLY A 169 39.99 29.72 25.41
N ALA A 170 39.80 30.66 26.35
CA ALA A 170 40.10 30.44 27.77
C ALA A 170 38.98 29.62 28.43
N THR A 171 39.01 28.30 28.27
CA THR A 171 38.09 27.40 28.93
C THR A 171 38.76 26.68 30.11
N GLU A 172 38.05 26.54 31.23
CA GLU A 172 38.53 25.77 32.38
C GLU A 172 38.17 24.29 32.24
N ASN A 173 37.24 23.93 31.35
CA ASN A 173 36.80 22.58 31.15
C ASN A 173 37.92 21.70 30.56
N PRO A 174 38.40 20.66 31.28
CA PRO A 174 39.47 19.80 30.80
C PRO A 174 39.11 19.01 29.53
N GLU A 175 37.87 18.55 29.37
CA GLU A 175 37.40 17.86 28.17
C GLU A 175 37.43 18.77 26.95
N ALA A 176 37.03 20.05 27.11
CA ALA A 176 37.06 21.02 26.03
C ALA A 176 38.51 21.28 25.56
N LYS A 177 39.47 21.30 26.48
CA LYS A 177 40.92 21.44 26.14
C LYS A 177 41.43 20.27 25.34
N ILE A 178 41.01 19.01 25.70
CA ILE A 178 41.38 17.79 24.98
C ILE A 178 40.81 17.84 23.56
N LEU A 179 39.53 18.15 23.45
CA LEU A 179 38.85 18.20 22.16
C LEU A 179 39.41 19.31 21.24
N ALA A 180 39.70 20.51 21.79
CA ALA A 180 40.33 21.60 21.06
C ALA A 180 41.75 21.20 20.59
N GLY A 181 42.49 20.45 21.43
CA GLY A 181 43.78 19.87 21.07
C GLY A 181 43.67 18.92 19.86
N GLU A 182 42.68 18.06 19.83
CA GLU A 182 42.47 17.13 18.72
C GLU A 182 42.12 17.85 17.41
N PHE A 183 41.30 18.91 17.44
CA PHE A 183 41.00 19.71 16.25
C PHE A 183 42.23 20.45 15.67
N THR A 184 43.21 20.74 16.49
CA THR A 184 44.42 21.43 16.04
C THR A 184 45.54 20.51 15.59
N ARG A 185 45.47 19.23 15.90
CA ARG A 185 46.46 18.22 15.50
C ARG A 185 46.37 17.95 14.00
N LYS A 186 47.54 17.78 13.38
CA LYS A 186 47.63 17.37 11.96
C LYS A 186 47.84 15.86 11.80
N SER A 187 48.39 15.22 12.84
CA SER A 187 48.67 13.78 12.85
C SER A 187 48.74 13.28 14.31
N GLY A 188 48.66 11.98 14.51
CA GLY A 188 48.73 11.36 15.85
C GLY A 188 47.51 11.65 16.72
N HIS A 189 46.32 11.60 16.09
CA HIS A 189 45.04 11.76 16.79
C HIS A 189 44.83 10.65 17.82
N LEU A 190 44.10 10.98 18.91
CA LEU A 190 43.68 9.96 19.88
C LEU A 190 42.76 8.96 19.20
N PRO A 191 42.95 7.65 19.46
CA PRO A 191 41.96 6.66 19.08
C PRO A 191 40.56 7.03 19.59
N VAL A 192 39.54 6.79 18.81
CA VAL A 192 38.15 7.19 19.11
C VAL A 192 37.72 6.76 20.51
N ARG A 193 38.05 5.53 20.94
CA ARG A 193 37.76 5.04 22.28
C ARG A 193 38.36 5.91 23.38
N LYS A 194 39.66 6.26 23.25
CA LYS A 194 40.37 7.13 24.21
C LYS A 194 39.86 8.57 24.20
N LEU A 195 39.41 9.03 23.04
CA LEU A 195 38.80 10.35 22.92
C LEU A 195 37.46 10.42 23.66
N LEU A 196 36.60 9.40 23.46
CA LEU A 196 35.32 9.28 24.17
C LEU A 196 35.45 9.04 25.66
N GLU A 197 36.49 8.31 26.10
CA GLU A 197 36.83 8.14 27.51
C GLU A 197 37.19 9.47 28.18
N LYS A 198 37.94 10.35 27.48
CA LYS A 198 38.49 11.58 28.02
C LYS A 198 37.66 12.85 27.80
N ALA A 199 36.77 12.84 26.80
CA ALA A 199 35.99 14.00 26.40
C ALA A 199 34.55 13.62 25.96
N GLY A 200 34.08 12.51 26.45
CA GLY A 200 32.75 11.95 26.06
C GLY A 200 31.62 12.86 26.45
N GLY A 201 31.65 13.46 27.62
CA GLY A 201 30.60 14.35 28.09
C GLY A 201 30.43 15.60 27.21
N ILE A 202 31.54 16.22 26.79
CA ILE A 202 31.43 17.36 25.86
C ILE A 202 31.04 16.95 24.45
N ILE A 203 31.52 15.80 23.96
CA ILE A 203 31.17 15.27 22.65
C ILE A 203 29.66 14.98 22.59
N LYS A 204 29.09 14.39 23.62
CA LYS A 204 27.64 14.12 23.71
C LYS A 204 26.84 15.43 23.77
N LYS A 205 27.32 16.49 24.41
CA LYS A 205 26.64 17.80 24.39
C LYS A 205 26.66 18.46 22.99
N ILE A 206 27.73 18.25 22.23
CA ILE A 206 27.85 18.76 20.85
C ILE A 206 27.06 17.91 19.87
N LYS A 207 27.16 16.59 20.02
CA LYS A 207 26.49 15.58 19.17
C LYS A 207 25.68 14.64 20.07
N PRO A 208 24.41 14.96 20.38
CA PRO A 208 23.63 14.21 21.35
C PRO A 208 23.11 12.87 20.82
N CYS A 209 23.17 12.67 19.50
CA CYS A 209 22.73 11.44 18.85
C CYS A 209 23.93 10.67 18.29
N PHE A 210 24.08 9.42 18.70
CA PHE A 210 25.10 8.49 18.21
C PHE A 210 24.43 7.38 17.43
N MET A 211 24.83 7.16 16.18
CA MET A 211 24.40 6.04 15.34
C MET A 211 25.55 5.05 15.24
N MET A 212 25.38 3.86 15.78
CA MET A 212 26.45 2.87 15.92
C MET A 212 25.87 1.46 15.80
N SER A 213 26.66 0.52 15.28
CA SER A 213 26.30 -0.88 15.39
C SER A 213 26.49 -1.37 16.85
N PRO A 214 25.80 -2.45 17.29
CA PRO A 214 25.98 -3.02 18.62
C PRO A 214 27.46 -3.30 18.97
N LEU A 215 28.20 -3.85 18.01
CA LEU A 215 29.63 -4.10 18.17
C LEU A 215 30.42 -2.81 18.40
N SER A 216 30.15 -1.77 17.61
CA SER A 216 30.78 -0.45 17.79
C SER A 216 30.44 0.17 19.14
N VAL A 217 29.21 0.00 19.63
CA VAL A 217 28.82 0.44 20.99
C VAL A 217 29.67 -0.25 22.05
N ALA A 218 29.84 -1.57 21.95
CA ALA A 218 30.64 -2.35 22.89
C ALA A 218 32.13 -1.93 22.85
N GLN A 219 32.65 -1.65 21.65
CA GLN A 219 34.04 -1.31 21.43
C GLN A 219 34.39 0.11 21.88
N TYR A 220 33.56 1.09 21.64
CA TYR A 220 33.91 2.50 21.80
C TYR A 220 33.33 3.19 23.04
N LEU A 221 32.19 2.71 23.54
CA LEU A 221 31.49 3.30 24.67
C LEU A 221 31.73 2.49 25.94
N ASP A 222 32.41 3.07 26.92
CA ASP A 222 32.60 2.43 28.23
C ASP A 222 31.30 2.44 29.03
N PRO A 223 30.72 1.28 29.44
CA PRO A 223 29.48 1.21 30.18
C PRO A 223 29.56 1.83 31.59
N THR A 224 30.78 1.96 32.14
CA THR A 224 31.01 2.57 33.48
C THR A 224 31.13 4.08 33.45
N ASN A 225 31.22 4.66 32.27
CA ASN A 225 31.30 6.11 32.09
C ASN A 225 29.91 6.75 32.15
N GLU A 226 29.57 7.37 33.29
CA GLU A 226 28.26 8.04 33.49
C GLU A 226 28.02 9.20 32.49
N GLU A 227 29.04 9.84 31.98
CA GLU A 227 28.93 10.90 30.98
C GLU A 227 28.44 10.38 29.61
N LEU A 228 28.67 9.11 29.34
CA LEU A 228 28.25 8.42 28.11
C LEU A 228 26.95 7.61 28.26
N GLN A 229 26.19 7.81 29.35
CA GLN A 229 24.85 7.28 29.50
C GLN A 229 23.85 8.11 28.67
N PHE A 230 22.98 7.44 27.91
CA PHE A 230 21.98 8.04 27.05
C PHE A 230 20.59 8.01 27.70
N ASP A 231 19.74 8.97 27.34
CA ASP A 231 18.36 8.97 27.82
C ASP A 231 17.52 7.90 27.11
N VAL A 232 17.78 7.69 25.80
CA VAL A 232 17.05 6.72 24.99
C VAL A 232 18.02 5.96 24.10
N VAL A 233 17.88 4.63 24.07
CA VAL A 233 18.49 3.74 23.08
C VAL A 233 17.41 3.25 22.14
N ILE A 234 17.63 3.44 20.85
CA ILE A 234 16.73 3.03 19.79
C ILE A 234 17.39 1.94 18.97
N PHE A 235 16.79 0.75 18.92
CA PHE A 235 17.16 -0.30 18.01
C PHE A 235 16.31 -0.20 16.76
N ASP A 236 16.95 -0.07 15.62
CA ASP A 236 16.30 -0.19 14.31
C ASP A 236 16.66 -1.54 13.70
N GLU A 237 15.76 -2.10 12.85
CA GLU A 237 15.90 -3.46 12.30
C GLU A 237 16.20 -4.52 13.38
N ALA A 238 15.54 -4.41 14.52
CA ALA A 238 15.81 -5.24 15.71
C ALA A 238 15.53 -6.74 15.50
N SER A 239 14.81 -7.10 14.45
CA SER A 239 14.63 -8.49 14.02
C SER A 239 15.94 -9.17 13.61
N GLN A 240 16.95 -8.38 13.21
CA GLN A 240 18.29 -8.86 12.78
C GLN A 240 19.34 -8.83 13.88
N VAL A 241 19.03 -8.31 15.06
CA VAL A 241 19.97 -8.15 16.16
C VAL A 241 19.77 -9.26 17.16
N LYS A 242 20.85 -10.00 17.46
CA LYS A 242 20.84 -11.05 18.49
C LYS A 242 20.69 -10.45 19.88
N PRO A 243 20.02 -11.14 20.83
CA PRO A 243 19.86 -10.66 22.20
C PRO A 243 21.18 -10.34 22.88
N GLU A 244 22.19 -11.18 22.71
CA GLU A 244 23.53 -11.02 23.30
C GLU A 244 24.25 -9.76 22.80
N ASP A 245 24.10 -9.43 21.49
CA ASP A 245 24.70 -8.25 20.89
C ASP A 245 24.03 -6.95 21.41
N ALA A 246 22.73 -7.02 21.68
CA ALA A 246 21.95 -5.87 22.12
C ALA A 246 22.24 -5.45 23.58
N LEU A 247 22.65 -6.38 24.45
CA LEU A 247 22.87 -6.13 25.89
C LEU A 247 23.81 -4.95 26.15
N GLY A 248 24.88 -4.88 25.37
CA GLY A 248 25.85 -3.79 25.49
C GLY A 248 25.24 -2.42 25.25
N ALA A 249 24.30 -2.30 24.34
CA ALA A 249 23.61 -1.05 24.06
C ALA A 249 22.57 -0.71 25.15
N PHE A 250 21.79 -1.70 25.61
CA PHE A 250 20.84 -1.52 26.71
C PHE A 250 21.47 -0.95 27.97
N MET A 251 22.68 -1.42 28.32
CA MET A 251 23.43 -0.95 29.51
C MET A 251 23.78 0.53 29.47
N ARG A 252 23.69 1.18 28.32
CA ARG A 252 24.06 2.58 28.11
C ARG A 252 22.88 3.52 27.98
N GLY A 253 21.66 3.04 28.19
CA GLY A 253 20.45 3.82 28.12
C GLY A 253 19.51 3.66 29.31
N LYS A 254 18.71 4.69 29.59
CA LYS A 254 17.68 4.67 30.63
C LYS A 254 16.35 4.09 30.11
N THR A 255 16.05 4.35 28.86
CA THR A 255 14.84 3.93 28.16
C THR A 255 15.23 3.27 26.85
N ALA A 256 14.52 2.25 26.44
CA ALA A 256 14.74 1.56 25.17
C ALA A 256 13.49 1.62 24.28
N VAL A 257 13.70 1.85 23.00
CA VAL A 257 12.70 1.71 21.93
C VAL A 257 13.24 0.67 20.95
N VAL A 258 12.49 -0.40 20.74
CA VAL A 258 12.91 -1.51 19.89
C VAL A 258 11.98 -1.55 18.68
N MET A 259 12.50 -1.23 17.51
CA MET A 259 11.76 -1.16 16.23
C MET A 259 12.21 -2.30 15.33
N GLY A 260 11.27 -2.95 14.67
CA GLY A 260 11.57 -4.03 13.73
C GLY A 260 10.32 -4.78 13.31
N ASP A 261 10.50 -5.78 12.49
CA ASP A 261 9.42 -6.56 11.90
C ASP A 261 9.68 -8.05 12.05
N THR A 262 8.84 -8.76 12.80
CA THR A 262 8.95 -10.20 13.01
C THR A 262 8.59 -11.04 11.78
N GLN A 263 8.02 -10.43 10.74
CA GLN A 263 7.71 -11.05 9.46
C GLN A 263 8.81 -10.83 8.40
N GLN A 264 9.95 -10.25 8.82
CA GLN A 264 11.16 -10.12 8.02
C GLN A 264 12.27 -11.06 8.55
N LEU A 265 13.44 -11.02 7.90
CA LEU A 265 14.51 -11.98 8.20
C LEU A 265 15.02 -11.85 9.63
N PRO A 266 15.29 -12.98 10.30
CA PRO A 266 16.01 -13.04 11.56
C PRO A 266 17.52 -12.81 11.36
N PRO A 267 18.33 -12.80 12.43
CA PRO A 267 19.79 -12.78 12.31
C PRO A 267 20.29 -13.92 11.43
N THR A 268 21.29 -13.67 10.58
CA THR A 268 21.80 -14.63 9.59
C THR A 268 22.26 -15.97 10.18
N SER A 269 22.88 -15.95 11.35
CA SER A 269 23.31 -17.17 12.07
C SER A 269 22.18 -18.07 12.57
N PHE A 270 20.95 -17.60 12.59
CA PHE A 270 19.79 -18.40 12.97
C PHE A 270 19.53 -19.54 11.98
N PHE A 271 19.66 -19.27 10.68
CA PHE A 271 19.46 -20.31 9.66
C PHE A 271 20.60 -21.34 9.60
N ASP A 272 21.82 -20.93 9.99
CA ASP A 272 22.98 -21.84 10.06
C ASP A 272 22.81 -22.85 11.20
N GLN A 273 22.27 -22.45 12.35
CA GLN A 273 21.97 -23.32 13.49
C GLN A 273 20.87 -24.33 13.14
N MET A 274 19.80 -23.92 12.43
CA MET A 274 18.78 -24.86 11.97
C MET A 274 19.32 -25.92 10.98
N ALA A 275 20.34 -25.59 10.21
CA ALA A 275 20.96 -26.50 9.24
C ALA A 275 21.89 -27.54 9.90
N THR A 276 22.41 -27.27 11.10
CA THR A 276 23.38 -28.13 11.81
C THR A 276 22.76 -29.25 12.63
N GLY A 277 21.43 -29.35 12.71
CA GLY A 277 20.72 -30.51 13.28
C GLY A 277 20.80 -30.61 14.82
N GLU A 278 20.81 -29.48 15.53
CA GLU A 278 20.65 -29.47 16.99
C GLU A 278 19.26 -30.02 17.37
N SER A 279 19.16 -30.60 18.57
CA SER A 279 17.94 -31.30 19.00
C SER A 279 16.71 -30.42 18.98
N GLU A 280 15.54 -31.01 18.63
CA GLU A 280 14.27 -30.28 18.52
C GLU A 280 13.90 -29.46 19.77
N GLU A 281 14.35 -29.85 20.96
CA GLU A 281 14.12 -29.13 22.23
C GLU A 281 15.03 -27.89 22.38
N GLU A 282 16.28 -27.94 21.90
CA GLU A 282 17.20 -26.80 21.91
C GLU A 282 16.80 -25.78 20.83
N VAL A 283 16.34 -26.25 19.67
CA VAL A 283 15.81 -25.45 18.60
C VAL A 283 14.51 -24.74 19.04
N ALA A 284 13.60 -25.43 19.74
CA ALA A 284 12.35 -24.83 20.23
C ALA A 284 12.60 -23.71 21.26
N THR A 285 13.57 -23.89 22.15
CA THR A 285 13.95 -22.87 23.15
C THR A 285 14.69 -21.70 22.52
N SER A 286 15.46 -21.95 21.47
CA SER A 286 16.18 -20.93 20.71
C SER A 286 15.26 -20.13 19.75
N LEU A 287 14.17 -20.73 19.26
CA LEU A 287 13.14 -20.07 18.45
C LEU A 287 12.42 -18.94 19.20
N ASP A 288 12.21 -19.10 20.51
CA ASP A 288 11.57 -18.06 21.33
C ASP A 288 12.48 -16.85 21.59
N MET A 289 13.79 -16.97 21.34
CA MET A 289 14.79 -15.91 21.56
C MET A 289 15.56 -15.55 20.28
N GLU A 290 14.97 -15.73 19.15
CA GLU A 290 15.59 -15.53 17.83
C GLU A 290 16.28 -14.16 17.67
N SER A 291 15.63 -13.09 18.16
CA SER A 291 16.16 -11.73 18.08
C SER A 291 15.77 -10.90 19.31
N ILE A 292 16.45 -9.75 19.48
CA ILE A 292 16.10 -8.81 20.54
C ILE A 292 14.67 -8.30 20.43
N LEU A 293 14.11 -8.21 19.22
CA LEU A 293 12.71 -7.84 18.99
C LEU A 293 11.77 -8.86 19.63
N HIS A 294 12.01 -10.15 19.43
CA HIS A 294 11.21 -11.23 20.03
C HIS A 294 11.29 -11.19 21.55
N LEU A 295 12.49 -11.05 22.09
CA LEU A 295 12.70 -10.96 23.53
C LEU A 295 11.95 -9.76 24.14
N CYS A 296 12.06 -8.59 23.51
CA CYS A 296 11.40 -7.37 24.03
C CYS A 296 9.87 -7.43 23.91
N LYS A 297 9.32 -8.11 22.90
CA LYS A 297 7.86 -8.30 22.79
C LYS A 297 7.23 -9.03 23.98
N LEU A 298 8.00 -9.83 24.72
CA LEU A 298 7.51 -10.54 25.89
C LEU A 298 7.31 -9.62 27.10
N SER A 299 8.05 -8.50 27.16
CA SER A 299 8.09 -7.64 28.36
C SER A 299 7.75 -6.18 28.09
N PHE A 300 7.87 -5.69 26.87
CA PHE A 300 7.64 -4.30 26.52
C PHE A 300 6.23 -4.12 25.95
N PRO A 301 5.60 -2.94 26.16
CA PRO A 301 4.38 -2.59 25.43
C PRO A 301 4.61 -2.56 23.92
N VAL A 302 3.76 -3.28 23.17
CA VAL A 302 3.88 -3.40 21.72
C VAL A 302 2.90 -2.46 21.03
N LYS A 303 3.38 -1.72 20.04
CA LYS A 303 2.57 -0.90 19.13
C LYS A 303 2.94 -1.25 17.69
N MET A 304 1.92 -1.57 16.87
CA MET A 304 2.11 -1.82 15.45
C MET A 304 1.96 -0.52 14.66
N LEU A 305 2.93 -0.25 13.77
CA LEU A 305 2.81 0.81 12.77
C LEU A 305 1.95 0.30 11.62
N LYS A 306 0.79 0.90 11.42
CA LYS A 306 -0.22 0.38 10.49
C LYS A 306 -0.15 1.02 9.10
N TRP A 307 0.44 2.20 8.96
CA TRP A 307 0.47 2.93 7.69
C TRP A 307 1.59 2.44 6.78
N HIS A 308 1.18 1.91 5.62
CA HIS A 308 2.11 1.56 4.55
C HIS A 308 2.20 2.71 3.54
N TYR A 309 3.39 3.25 3.32
CA TYR A 309 3.63 4.42 2.45
C TYR A 309 4.69 4.21 1.37
N ARG A 310 5.44 3.09 1.41
CA ARG A 310 6.50 2.80 0.43
C ARG A 310 5.95 2.58 -0.96
N SER A 311 4.98 1.70 -1.10
CA SER A 311 4.43 1.29 -2.40
C SER A 311 3.50 2.34 -2.97
N ARG A 312 3.75 2.72 -4.21
CA ARG A 312 2.89 3.64 -4.97
C ARG A 312 1.69 2.99 -5.63
N HIS A 313 1.65 1.66 -5.59
CA HIS A 313 0.54 0.87 -6.08
C HIS A 313 0.22 -0.24 -5.08
N GLU A 314 -1.06 -0.42 -4.78
CA GLU A 314 -1.53 -1.36 -3.77
C GLU A 314 -1.15 -2.81 -4.06
N SER A 315 -1.02 -3.20 -5.33
CA SER A 315 -0.65 -4.58 -5.70
C SER A 315 0.72 -5.02 -5.19
N LEU A 316 1.62 -4.07 -4.89
CA LEU A 316 2.97 -4.37 -4.40
C LEU A 316 3.00 -4.85 -2.94
N ILE A 317 1.94 -4.57 -2.16
CA ILE A 317 1.88 -4.93 -0.74
C ILE A 317 0.68 -5.82 -0.39
N SER A 318 -0.29 -5.96 -1.27
CA SER A 318 -1.55 -6.64 -0.97
C SER A 318 -1.38 -8.08 -0.52
N VAL A 319 -0.51 -8.85 -1.18
CA VAL A 319 -0.22 -10.23 -0.80
C VAL A 319 0.47 -10.30 0.56
N SER A 320 1.47 -9.45 0.78
CA SER A 320 2.16 -9.35 2.06
C SER A 320 1.20 -8.97 3.19
N ASN A 321 0.32 -8.01 2.96
CA ASN A 321 -0.67 -7.60 3.95
C ASN A 321 -1.61 -8.76 4.34
N LYS A 322 -2.06 -9.53 3.35
CA LYS A 322 -2.94 -10.68 3.56
C LYS A 322 -2.22 -11.82 4.30
N GLU A 323 -1.07 -12.26 3.78
CA GLU A 323 -0.41 -13.49 4.25
C GLU A 323 0.43 -13.27 5.52
N PHE A 324 1.02 -12.08 5.72
CA PHE A 324 1.97 -11.84 6.81
C PHE A 324 1.48 -10.84 7.87
N TYR A 325 0.58 -9.92 7.51
CA TYR A 325 0.14 -8.85 8.42
C TYR A 325 -1.36 -8.86 8.71
N ASN A 326 -2.06 -9.99 8.48
CA ASN A 326 -3.49 -10.20 8.80
C ASN A 326 -4.42 -9.10 8.27
N ASN A 327 -4.07 -8.46 7.16
CA ASN A 327 -4.76 -7.28 6.60
C ASN A 327 -4.85 -6.08 7.56
N GLU A 328 -3.91 -5.95 8.51
CA GLU A 328 -3.89 -4.83 9.44
C GLU A 328 -3.19 -3.58 8.89
N LEU A 329 -2.42 -3.70 7.81
CA LEU A 329 -1.79 -2.55 7.18
C LEU A 329 -2.84 -1.70 6.44
N LEU A 330 -2.77 -0.39 6.67
CA LEU A 330 -3.55 0.59 5.93
C LEU A 330 -2.84 0.88 4.62
N VAL A 331 -3.46 0.46 3.53
CA VAL A 331 -2.93 0.62 2.18
C VAL A 331 -3.81 1.61 1.43
N TYR A 332 -3.19 2.64 0.85
CA TYR A 332 -3.88 3.65 0.06
C TYR A 332 -3.96 3.21 -1.40
N PRO A 333 -5.12 3.37 -2.06
CA PRO A 333 -5.27 3.00 -3.46
C PRO A 333 -4.50 3.92 -4.39
N SER A 334 -4.04 3.37 -5.52
CA SER A 334 -3.49 4.13 -6.64
C SER A 334 -4.60 4.74 -7.50
N PRO A 335 -4.42 5.94 -8.09
CA PRO A 335 -5.34 6.45 -9.09
C PRO A 335 -5.23 5.74 -10.45
N SER A 336 -4.29 4.81 -10.60
CA SER A 336 -4.07 4.03 -11.82
C SER A 336 -4.08 2.55 -11.47
N HIS A 337 -5.21 1.89 -11.72
CA HIS A 337 -5.40 0.48 -11.37
C HIS A 337 -4.74 -0.47 -12.39
N ASP A 338 -4.68 -0.09 -13.65
CA ASP A 338 -4.12 -0.92 -14.73
C ASP A 338 -3.05 -0.19 -15.55
N ASP A 339 -2.11 0.47 -14.87
CA ASP A 339 -0.97 1.09 -15.53
C ASP A 339 0.10 0.02 -15.82
N PRO A 340 0.56 -0.14 -17.07
CA PRO A 340 1.62 -1.08 -17.41
C PRO A 340 2.97 -0.72 -16.74
N GLU A 341 3.14 0.51 -16.28
CA GLU A 341 4.37 1.01 -15.65
C GLU A 341 4.32 1.01 -14.13
N LEU A 342 3.21 0.57 -13.53
CA LEU A 342 3.04 0.50 -12.08
C LEU A 342 2.56 -0.88 -11.63
N GLY A 343 2.82 -1.18 -10.36
CA GLY A 343 2.30 -2.36 -9.68
C GLY A 343 3.03 -3.65 -10.03
N LEU A 344 2.39 -4.76 -9.68
CA LEU A 344 2.91 -6.12 -9.85
C LEU A 344 2.54 -6.66 -11.23
N LYS A 345 3.52 -7.23 -11.94
CA LYS A 345 3.34 -7.83 -13.27
C LYS A 345 4.02 -9.19 -13.32
N LEU A 346 3.43 -10.15 -14.01
CA LEU A 346 4.02 -11.45 -14.28
C LEU A 346 4.57 -11.51 -15.71
N HIS A 347 5.85 -11.77 -15.86
CA HIS A 347 6.48 -12.12 -17.12
C HIS A 347 6.60 -13.64 -17.23
N TYR A 348 5.57 -14.26 -17.82
CA TYR A 348 5.50 -15.71 -17.99
C TYR A 348 6.14 -16.13 -19.32
N ASN A 349 7.23 -16.93 -19.26
CA ASN A 349 7.88 -17.50 -20.44
C ASN A 349 8.03 -19.03 -20.32
N PRO A 350 7.10 -19.83 -20.87
CA PRO A 350 7.12 -21.27 -20.75
C PRO A 350 8.27 -21.93 -21.53
N ASN A 351 8.99 -21.18 -22.38
CA ASN A 351 10.07 -21.71 -23.19
C ASN A 351 11.42 -21.68 -22.44
N THR A 352 11.51 -21.07 -21.27
CA THR A 352 12.70 -21.12 -20.44
C THR A 352 12.78 -22.45 -19.67
N VAL A 353 13.98 -22.88 -19.33
CA VAL A 353 14.22 -24.19 -18.74
C VAL A 353 15.14 -24.08 -17.53
N TYR A 354 14.69 -24.66 -16.40
CA TYR A 354 15.53 -24.82 -15.21
C TYR A 354 16.49 -25.98 -15.38
N ASP A 355 17.79 -25.73 -15.30
CA ASP A 355 18.85 -26.72 -15.48
C ASP A 355 19.12 -27.46 -14.16
N ARG A 356 18.21 -28.40 -13.83
CA ARG A 356 18.28 -29.18 -12.61
C ARG A 356 19.39 -30.19 -12.65
N GLY A 357 20.23 -30.18 -11.60
CA GLY A 357 21.30 -31.18 -11.44
C GLY A 357 22.60 -30.83 -12.18
N SER A 358 22.65 -29.66 -12.82
CA SER A 358 23.88 -29.11 -13.41
C SER A 358 24.09 -27.70 -12.82
N SER A 359 23.81 -26.62 -13.58
CA SER A 359 24.03 -25.23 -13.10
C SER A 359 23.07 -24.77 -12.01
N SER A 360 21.97 -25.49 -11.78
CA SER A 360 20.89 -25.09 -10.85
C SER A 360 20.35 -23.69 -11.12
N ALA A 361 20.39 -23.24 -12.37
CA ALA A 361 19.93 -21.94 -12.83
C ALA A 361 19.04 -22.07 -14.09
N ASN A 362 18.33 -21.01 -14.43
CA ASN A 362 17.58 -20.87 -15.68
C ASN A 362 18.21 -19.77 -16.53
N HIS A 363 19.17 -20.15 -17.37
CA HIS A 363 19.94 -19.21 -18.20
C HIS A 363 19.07 -18.46 -19.22
N LEU A 364 17.98 -19.08 -19.73
CA LEU A 364 17.08 -18.40 -20.65
C LEU A 364 16.26 -17.32 -19.94
N GLU A 365 15.80 -17.59 -18.72
CA GLU A 365 15.14 -16.59 -17.87
C GLU A 365 16.14 -15.47 -17.50
N ALA A 366 17.39 -15.81 -17.20
CA ALA A 366 18.44 -14.83 -16.94
C ALA A 366 18.62 -13.86 -18.11
N ARG A 367 18.57 -14.34 -19.37
CA ARG A 367 18.60 -13.50 -20.58
C ARG A 367 17.37 -12.60 -20.71
N ASP A 368 16.18 -13.11 -20.38
CA ASP A 368 14.97 -12.30 -20.40
C ASP A 368 15.06 -11.18 -19.36
N VAL A 369 15.57 -11.48 -18.15
CA VAL A 369 15.82 -10.47 -17.11
C VAL A 369 16.83 -9.43 -17.57
N VAL A 370 17.96 -9.85 -18.14
CA VAL A 370 19.00 -8.93 -18.65
C VAL A 370 18.43 -8.04 -19.76
N LYS A 371 17.65 -8.61 -20.67
CA LYS A 371 16.96 -7.82 -21.70
C LYS A 371 16.07 -6.74 -21.09
N GLU A 372 15.33 -7.05 -20.02
CA GLU A 372 14.47 -6.08 -19.35
C GLU A 372 15.28 -5.03 -18.59
N ILE A 373 16.44 -5.38 -18.01
CA ILE A 373 17.39 -4.41 -17.45
C ILE A 373 17.78 -3.35 -18.48
N PHE A 374 18.16 -3.78 -19.69
CA PHE A 374 18.54 -2.84 -20.75
C PHE A 374 17.34 -2.04 -21.27
N ASN A 375 16.16 -2.65 -21.42
CA ASN A 375 14.92 -1.94 -21.76
C ASN A 375 14.60 -0.84 -20.74
N HIS A 376 14.79 -1.13 -19.46
CA HIS A 376 14.58 -0.17 -18.38
C HIS A 376 15.54 1.02 -18.52
N PHE A 377 16.84 0.76 -18.69
CA PHE A 377 17.82 1.82 -18.83
C PHE A 377 17.65 2.62 -20.13
N ASP A 378 17.26 1.99 -21.23
CA ASP A 378 16.91 2.69 -22.48
C ASP A 378 15.75 3.65 -22.27
N LYS A 379 14.74 3.22 -21.50
CA LYS A 379 13.51 3.99 -21.27
C LYS A 379 13.71 5.09 -20.24
N TYR A 380 14.29 4.75 -19.09
CA TYR A 380 14.34 5.62 -17.92
C TYR A 380 15.72 6.21 -17.64
N GLY A 381 16.81 5.61 -18.15
CA GLY A 381 18.16 5.97 -17.76
C GLY A 381 18.34 5.84 -16.25
N ASP A 382 18.72 6.95 -15.60
CA ASP A 382 18.89 7.07 -14.15
C ASP A 382 17.73 7.75 -13.40
N THR A 383 16.62 8.05 -14.09
CA THR A 383 15.45 8.69 -13.45
C THR A 383 14.64 7.76 -12.58
N LYS A 384 14.72 6.45 -12.82
CA LYS A 384 14.12 5.42 -11.96
C LYS A 384 15.18 4.38 -11.61
N SER A 385 15.31 4.13 -10.33
CA SER A 385 16.26 3.14 -9.82
C SER A 385 15.78 1.71 -10.08
N LEU A 386 16.73 0.79 -10.33
CA LEU A 386 16.49 -0.60 -10.68
C LEU A 386 17.25 -1.55 -9.78
N GLY A 387 16.59 -2.64 -9.37
CA GLY A 387 17.20 -3.75 -8.68
C GLY A 387 16.68 -5.10 -9.19
N VAL A 388 17.48 -6.14 -9.03
CA VAL A 388 17.11 -7.52 -9.38
C VAL A 388 17.21 -8.39 -8.15
N GLY A 389 16.14 -9.12 -7.85
CA GLY A 389 16.07 -10.11 -6.79
C GLY A 389 15.96 -11.53 -7.35
N THR A 390 16.69 -12.49 -6.79
CA THR A 390 16.67 -13.88 -7.22
C THR A 390 16.38 -14.82 -6.07
N PHE A 391 15.81 -15.97 -6.36
CA PHE A 391 15.50 -16.99 -5.34
C PHE A 391 16.74 -17.82 -4.95
N SER A 392 17.76 -17.87 -5.80
CA SER A 392 19.00 -18.63 -5.54
C SER A 392 20.23 -17.85 -5.93
N VAL A 393 21.37 -18.21 -5.32
CA VAL A 393 22.69 -17.69 -5.68
C VAL A 393 23.08 -18.11 -7.10
N ALA A 394 22.76 -19.35 -7.51
CA ALA A 394 23.03 -19.84 -8.86
C ALA A 394 22.34 -18.96 -9.92
N GLN A 395 21.07 -18.61 -9.73
CA GLN A 395 20.34 -17.72 -10.63
C GLN A 395 20.92 -16.29 -10.64
N LYS A 396 21.34 -15.79 -9.46
CA LYS A 396 22.04 -14.50 -9.37
C LYS A 396 23.29 -14.49 -10.25
N ASN A 397 24.12 -15.53 -10.14
CA ASN A 397 25.37 -15.63 -10.90
C ASN A 397 25.09 -15.73 -12.42
N ALA A 398 24.10 -16.54 -12.84
CA ALA A 398 23.70 -16.64 -14.24
C ALA A 398 23.23 -15.29 -14.81
N ILE A 399 22.52 -14.49 -14.03
CA ILE A 399 22.12 -13.12 -14.45
C ILE A 399 23.36 -12.21 -14.55
N LEU A 400 24.28 -12.27 -13.60
CA LEU A 400 25.51 -11.47 -13.62
C LEU A 400 26.39 -11.80 -14.83
N GLU A 401 26.55 -13.09 -15.17
CA GLU A 401 27.29 -13.53 -16.34
C GLU A 401 26.68 -13.02 -17.67
N GLU A 402 25.37 -13.18 -17.85
CA GLU A 402 24.67 -12.68 -19.04
C GLU A 402 24.68 -11.15 -19.08
N LEU A 403 24.57 -10.48 -17.93
CA LEU A 403 24.66 -9.03 -17.84
C LEU A 403 26.03 -8.50 -18.28
N GLU A 404 27.12 -9.17 -17.85
CA GLU A 404 28.47 -8.79 -18.24
C GLU A 404 28.70 -8.93 -19.75
N ILE A 405 28.13 -9.98 -20.36
CA ILE A 405 28.18 -10.18 -21.82
C ILE A 405 27.46 -9.03 -22.53
N GLU A 406 26.28 -8.62 -22.08
CA GLU A 406 25.53 -7.54 -22.72
C GLU A 406 26.13 -6.15 -22.45
N ARG A 407 26.68 -5.88 -21.25
CA ARG A 407 27.41 -4.62 -20.95
C ARG A 407 28.59 -4.41 -21.88
N LYS A 408 29.36 -5.48 -22.24
CA LYS A 408 30.46 -5.41 -23.20
C LYS A 408 29.98 -5.01 -24.61
N LYS A 409 28.73 -5.32 -24.96
CA LYS A 409 28.13 -4.95 -26.26
C LYS A 409 27.61 -3.51 -26.28
N ARG A 410 27.28 -2.96 -25.07
CA ARG A 410 26.64 -1.65 -24.90
C ARG A 410 27.41 -0.75 -23.93
N PRO A 411 28.64 -0.38 -24.21
CA PRO A 411 29.49 0.41 -23.32
C PRO A 411 28.95 1.83 -23.04
N GLU A 412 28.04 2.33 -23.87
CA GLU A 412 27.38 3.61 -23.67
C GLU A 412 26.50 3.65 -22.41
N LEU A 413 26.04 2.50 -21.92
CA LEU A 413 25.21 2.40 -20.70
C LEU A 413 26.03 2.13 -19.42
N GLU A 414 27.34 1.95 -19.53
CA GLU A 414 28.24 1.64 -18.42
C GLU A 414 28.13 2.63 -17.24
N PRO A 415 27.98 3.95 -17.48
CA PRO A 415 27.80 4.91 -16.38
C PRO A 415 26.54 4.67 -15.51
N LEU A 416 25.55 3.94 -16.04
CA LEU A 416 24.32 3.61 -15.30
C LEU A 416 24.53 2.48 -14.26
N PHE A 417 25.58 1.68 -14.44
CA PHE A 417 25.98 0.59 -13.54
C PHE A 417 27.02 1.04 -12.50
N SER A 418 27.42 2.33 -12.49
CA SER A 418 28.43 2.86 -11.59
C SER A 418 28.03 2.70 -10.11
N GLU A 419 29.01 2.32 -9.27
CA GLU A 419 28.84 2.15 -7.81
C GLU A 419 28.69 3.49 -7.05
N ASN A 420 29.07 4.61 -7.66
CA ASN A 420 29.07 5.94 -7.03
C ASN A 420 27.70 6.64 -7.07
N LYS A 421 26.60 5.89 -7.08
CA LYS A 421 25.22 6.42 -7.04
C LYS A 421 24.57 6.12 -5.71
N ASP A 422 23.76 7.02 -5.21
CA ASP A 422 22.99 6.83 -3.97
C ASP A 422 22.07 5.60 -4.06
N GLU A 423 21.41 5.40 -5.20
CA GLU A 423 20.56 4.24 -5.49
C GLU A 423 21.17 3.40 -6.64
N ARG A 424 22.33 2.79 -6.39
CA ARG A 424 23.01 1.96 -7.36
C ARG A 424 22.21 0.75 -7.78
N PHE A 425 22.38 0.32 -9.03
CA PHE A 425 21.87 -0.95 -9.53
C PHE A 425 22.45 -2.13 -8.75
N PHE A 426 21.64 -3.16 -8.52
CA PHE A 426 22.12 -4.39 -7.87
C PHE A 426 21.42 -5.65 -8.44
N VAL A 427 22.15 -6.80 -8.31
CA VAL A 427 21.56 -8.14 -8.42
C VAL A 427 21.84 -8.88 -7.12
N LYS A 428 20.78 -9.21 -6.36
CA LYS A 428 20.88 -9.80 -5.03
C LYS A 428 19.95 -11.02 -4.90
N ASN A 429 20.30 -11.95 -4.01
CA ASN A 429 19.43 -13.09 -3.70
C ASN A 429 18.50 -12.78 -2.51
N LEU A 430 17.62 -13.73 -2.17
CA LEU A 430 16.64 -13.63 -1.08
C LEU A 430 17.24 -13.18 0.26
N GLU A 431 18.45 -13.56 0.56
CA GLU A 431 19.11 -13.34 1.87
C GLU A 431 19.82 -11.98 1.93
N THR A 432 20.32 -11.50 0.79
CA THR A 432 21.12 -10.27 0.74
C THR A 432 20.33 -9.01 0.32
N ILE A 433 19.07 -9.16 -0.05
CA ILE A 433 18.24 -8.02 -0.55
C ILE A 433 17.59 -7.19 0.58
N GLN A 434 17.64 -7.67 1.83
CA GLN A 434 17.05 -6.96 2.96
C GLN A 434 17.71 -5.58 3.13
N GLY A 435 16.89 -4.56 3.47
CA GLY A 435 17.34 -3.18 3.61
C GLY A 435 17.39 -2.37 2.31
N ASP A 436 17.39 -3.03 1.15
CA ASP A 436 17.38 -2.34 -0.16
C ASP A 436 15.96 -2.10 -0.66
N GLU A 437 15.79 -1.06 -1.45
CA GLU A 437 14.55 -0.75 -2.17
C GLU A 437 14.89 0.00 -3.47
N ARG A 438 14.11 -0.19 -4.52
CA ARG A 438 14.23 0.54 -5.79
C ARG A 438 12.85 0.87 -6.35
N ASP A 439 12.80 1.82 -7.26
CA ASP A 439 11.55 2.16 -7.96
C ASP A 439 11.02 0.94 -8.71
N VAL A 440 11.92 0.22 -9.39
CA VAL A 440 11.60 -1.01 -10.12
C VAL A 440 12.42 -2.18 -9.58
N ILE A 441 11.73 -3.29 -9.31
CA ILE A 441 12.36 -4.57 -8.94
C ILE A 441 11.97 -5.63 -9.95
N LEU A 442 12.97 -6.31 -10.50
CA LEU A 442 12.79 -7.51 -11.30
C LEU A 442 13.05 -8.72 -10.39
N ILE A 443 12.10 -9.64 -10.30
CA ILE A 443 12.24 -10.88 -9.53
C ILE A 443 12.38 -12.04 -10.48
N SER A 444 13.53 -12.72 -10.42
CA SER A 444 13.76 -13.96 -11.15
C SER A 444 13.55 -15.15 -10.23
N VAL A 445 12.55 -15.98 -10.54
CA VAL A 445 12.29 -17.21 -9.77
C VAL A 445 13.38 -18.24 -10.02
N GLY A 446 13.83 -18.40 -11.26
CA GLY A 446 14.94 -19.28 -11.66
C GLY A 446 14.64 -20.79 -11.59
N TYR A 447 13.72 -21.18 -10.71
CA TYR A 447 13.18 -22.54 -10.60
C TYR A 447 12.05 -22.77 -11.58
N GLY A 448 11.60 -24.04 -11.74
CA GLY A 448 10.43 -24.35 -12.53
C GLY A 448 10.54 -25.65 -13.30
N TYR A 449 10.05 -25.65 -14.55
CA TYR A 449 10.12 -26.81 -15.43
C TYR A 449 11.55 -27.04 -15.94
N ASP A 450 12.01 -28.32 -15.79
CA ASP A 450 13.30 -28.78 -16.31
C ASP A 450 13.20 -29.22 -17.81
N ARG A 451 14.32 -29.64 -18.40
CA ARG A 451 14.39 -30.14 -19.79
C ARG A 451 13.46 -31.33 -20.07
N ALA A 452 13.10 -32.10 -19.02
CA ALA A 452 12.20 -33.23 -19.13
C ALA A 452 10.72 -32.82 -18.96
N GLY A 453 10.43 -31.54 -18.82
CA GLY A 453 9.08 -31.04 -18.55
C GLY A 453 8.58 -31.34 -17.13
N LYS A 454 9.46 -31.65 -16.19
CA LYS A 454 9.11 -31.94 -14.81
C LYS A 454 9.31 -30.70 -13.95
N MET A 455 8.26 -30.34 -13.19
CA MET A 455 8.32 -29.30 -12.19
C MET A 455 8.62 -29.88 -10.79
N SER A 456 9.43 -29.19 -10.00
CA SER A 456 9.65 -29.50 -8.60
C SER A 456 9.18 -28.34 -7.74
N LEU A 457 8.51 -28.64 -6.64
CA LEU A 457 8.10 -27.64 -5.65
C LEU A 457 9.21 -27.35 -4.61
N ASN A 458 10.44 -27.75 -4.90
CA ASN A 458 11.59 -27.36 -4.09
C ASN A 458 12.17 -26.06 -4.65
N PHE A 459 11.96 -24.98 -3.92
CA PHE A 459 12.43 -23.63 -4.20
C PHE A 459 13.56 -23.23 -3.25
N GLY A 460 14.37 -24.20 -2.83
CA GLY A 460 15.51 -23.98 -1.95
C GLY A 460 15.09 -23.36 -0.61
N PRO A 461 15.60 -22.17 -0.26
CA PRO A 461 15.36 -21.55 1.04
C PRO A 461 13.88 -21.30 1.40
N LEU A 462 12.98 -21.22 0.41
CA LEU A 462 11.54 -21.05 0.66
C LEU A 462 10.88 -22.29 1.27
N ASN A 463 11.47 -23.46 1.10
CA ASN A 463 10.93 -24.71 1.65
C ASN A 463 11.34 -24.95 3.11
N GLN A 464 12.26 -24.15 3.63
CA GLN A 464 12.71 -24.22 5.03
C GLN A 464 11.75 -23.44 5.93
N ASP A 465 11.75 -23.71 7.21
CA ASP A 465 11.05 -22.92 8.21
C ASP A 465 11.57 -21.49 8.19
N GLY A 466 10.66 -20.51 8.26
CA GLY A 466 11.01 -19.09 8.05
C GLY A 466 11.27 -18.70 6.58
N GLY A 467 11.11 -19.62 5.62
CA GLY A 467 11.24 -19.31 4.20
C GLY A 467 10.24 -18.28 3.68
N GLU A 468 9.07 -18.23 4.28
CA GLU A 468 8.04 -17.22 3.99
C GLU A 468 8.52 -15.80 4.28
N ARG A 469 9.36 -15.59 5.29
CA ARG A 469 9.92 -14.27 5.63
C ARG A 469 10.88 -13.79 4.56
N ARG A 470 11.66 -14.71 3.94
CA ARG A 470 12.50 -14.40 2.78
C ARG A 470 11.67 -13.90 1.61
N LEU A 471 10.55 -14.59 1.33
CA LEU A 471 9.64 -14.17 0.29
C LEU A 471 9.04 -12.80 0.59
N ASN A 472 8.55 -12.57 1.82
CA ASN A 472 7.97 -11.29 2.23
C ASN A 472 8.95 -10.13 2.05
N VAL A 473 10.22 -10.33 2.43
CA VAL A 473 11.27 -9.33 2.21
C VAL A 473 11.41 -9.03 0.72
N LEU A 474 11.54 -10.04 -0.13
CA LEU A 474 11.78 -9.86 -1.57
C LEU A 474 10.64 -9.12 -2.27
N ILE A 475 9.38 -9.55 -2.04
CA ILE A 475 8.21 -9.00 -2.76
C ILE A 475 7.83 -7.59 -2.33
N THR A 476 8.41 -7.08 -1.24
CA THR A 476 8.15 -5.74 -0.69
C THR A 476 9.23 -4.71 -1.02
N ARG A 477 10.18 -5.03 -1.92
CA ARG A 477 11.31 -4.13 -2.24
C ARG A 477 11.01 -3.08 -3.29
N ALA A 478 9.94 -3.25 -4.08
CA ALA A 478 9.57 -2.32 -5.13
C ALA A 478 8.76 -1.12 -4.59
N ARG A 479 9.09 0.07 -5.05
CA ARG A 479 8.32 1.28 -4.77
C ARG A 479 7.23 1.53 -5.82
N GLU A 480 7.50 1.29 -7.09
CA GLU A 480 6.58 1.59 -8.20
C GLU A 480 6.17 0.35 -9.00
N LYS A 481 7.14 -0.49 -9.39
CA LYS A 481 6.90 -1.64 -10.27
C LYS A 481 7.68 -2.87 -9.82
N CYS A 482 7.01 -4.00 -9.82
CA CYS A 482 7.63 -5.31 -9.62
C CYS A 482 7.28 -6.21 -10.80
N VAL A 483 8.30 -6.77 -11.47
CA VAL A 483 8.11 -7.73 -12.57
C VAL A 483 8.67 -9.07 -12.15
N VAL A 484 7.82 -10.11 -12.14
CA VAL A 484 8.20 -11.47 -11.75
C VAL A 484 8.40 -12.32 -13.00
N PHE A 485 9.58 -12.90 -13.14
CA PHE A 485 9.93 -13.80 -14.25
C PHE A 485 9.76 -15.24 -13.78
N SER A 486 9.02 -16.03 -14.56
CA SER A 486 8.78 -17.44 -14.25
C SER A 486 8.42 -18.23 -15.51
N ASN A 487 8.80 -19.51 -15.55
CA ASN A 487 8.39 -20.44 -16.61
C ASN A 487 7.16 -21.31 -16.24
N PHE A 488 6.55 -21.05 -15.09
CA PHE A 488 5.33 -21.70 -14.59
C PHE A 488 4.37 -20.66 -13.98
N LYS A 489 3.14 -21.09 -13.80
CA LYS A 489 2.07 -20.28 -13.20
C LYS A 489 1.60 -20.87 -11.88
N ALA A 490 0.77 -20.14 -11.13
CA ALA A 490 0.25 -20.57 -9.85
C ALA A 490 -0.52 -21.91 -9.92
N TYR A 491 -1.27 -22.16 -11.01
CA TYR A 491 -2.04 -23.39 -11.17
C TYR A 491 -1.14 -24.62 -11.37
N ASP A 492 0.07 -24.48 -11.87
CA ASP A 492 1.04 -25.57 -12.04
C ASP A 492 1.57 -26.10 -10.68
N MET A 493 1.44 -25.28 -9.63
CA MET A 493 1.87 -25.62 -8.28
C MET A 493 0.83 -26.51 -7.58
N HIS A 494 0.96 -27.83 -7.73
CA HIS A 494 0.12 -28.80 -7.06
C HIS A 494 0.63 -29.07 -5.64
N LEU A 495 0.12 -28.29 -4.67
CA LEU A 495 0.54 -28.38 -3.27
C LEU A 495 0.06 -29.68 -2.61
N THR A 496 0.87 -30.24 -1.72
CA THR A 496 0.51 -31.33 -0.82
C THR A 496 -0.49 -30.87 0.25
N ALA A 497 -0.98 -31.78 1.11
CA ALA A 497 -1.89 -31.42 2.19
C ALA A 497 -1.28 -30.42 3.19
N ASN A 498 0.02 -30.57 3.48
CA ASN A 498 0.79 -29.67 4.38
C ASN A 498 2.03 -29.16 3.64
N PRO A 499 1.90 -28.14 2.79
CA PRO A 499 3.06 -27.57 2.14
C PRO A 499 3.80 -26.62 3.07
N PRO A 500 5.11 -26.43 2.89
CA PRO A 500 5.84 -25.33 3.56
C PRO A 500 5.14 -23.99 3.32
N TYR A 501 5.09 -23.15 4.35
CA TYR A 501 4.34 -21.90 4.27
C TYR A 501 4.90 -20.94 3.20
N GLY A 502 6.23 -20.89 3.03
CA GLY A 502 6.85 -20.10 1.98
C GLY A 502 6.41 -20.51 0.57
N VAL A 503 6.22 -21.82 0.33
CA VAL A 503 5.73 -22.35 -0.96
C VAL A 503 4.26 -22.02 -1.18
N LYS A 504 3.45 -22.06 -0.11
CA LYS A 504 2.05 -21.62 -0.16
C LYS A 504 1.94 -20.14 -0.48
N ALA A 505 2.71 -19.30 0.21
CA ALA A 505 2.74 -17.85 0.00
C ALA A 505 3.22 -17.49 -1.43
N LEU A 506 4.21 -18.22 -1.98
CA LEU A 506 4.63 -18.07 -3.37
C LEU A 506 3.50 -18.36 -4.36
N LYS A 507 2.73 -19.41 -4.14
CA LYS A 507 1.57 -19.72 -4.99
C LYS A 507 0.54 -18.61 -4.99
N GLU A 508 0.21 -18.07 -3.81
CA GLU A 508 -0.71 -16.92 -3.67
C GLU A 508 -0.14 -15.67 -4.38
N PHE A 509 1.17 -15.42 -4.24
CA PHE A 509 1.83 -14.30 -4.89
C PHE A 509 1.78 -14.41 -6.42
N LEU A 510 2.08 -15.57 -7.01
CA LEU A 510 1.99 -15.80 -8.45
C LEU A 510 0.54 -15.73 -8.94
N SER A 511 -0.41 -16.29 -8.19
CA SER A 511 -1.84 -16.21 -8.51
C SER A 511 -2.32 -14.76 -8.56
N TYR A 512 -1.87 -13.95 -7.62
CA TYR A 512 -2.19 -12.54 -7.59
C TYR A 512 -1.51 -11.77 -8.71
N ALA A 513 -0.26 -12.11 -9.05
CA ALA A 513 0.46 -11.47 -10.15
C ALA A 513 -0.18 -11.77 -11.54
N GLU A 514 -0.89 -12.91 -11.68
CA GLU A 514 -1.61 -13.26 -12.89
C GLU A 514 -2.91 -12.46 -13.08
N ASN A 515 -3.67 -12.26 -12.00
CA ASN A 515 -5.05 -11.81 -12.08
C ASN A 515 -5.34 -10.49 -11.34
N LEU A 516 -4.40 -10.02 -10.52
CA LEU A 516 -4.53 -8.88 -9.60
C LEU A 516 -5.78 -8.97 -8.67
N THR A 517 -6.30 -10.18 -8.48
CA THR A 517 -7.44 -10.46 -7.59
C THR A 517 -7.01 -11.37 -6.45
N LEU A 518 -7.05 -10.88 -5.23
CA LEU A 518 -6.96 -11.70 -4.03
C LEU A 518 -8.26 -12.48 -3.94
N GLY A 519 -8.19 -13.82 -4.06
CA GLY A 519 -9.30 -14.75 -4.16
C GLY A 519 -10.62 -14.30 -3.51
N ALA A 520 -11.72 -14.58 -4.13
CA ALA A 520 -13.07 -14.01 -4.01
C ALA A 520 -13.71 -13.89 -2.60
N SER A 521 -12.98 -14.15 -1.53
CA SER A 521 -13.52 -14.24 -0.16
C SER A 521 -13.45 -12.95 0.66
N GLN A 522 -12.89 -11.85 0.17
CA GLN A 522 -12.74 -10.63 0.99
C GLN A 522 -13.10 -9.30 0.32
N ILE A 523 -13.78 -9.31 -0.79
CA ILE A 523 -14.62 -8.17 -1.11
C ILE A 523 -15.88 -8.35 -0.25
N THR A 524 -15.78 -8.05 1.04
CA THR A 524 -16.96 -7.63 1.79
C THR A 524 -17.46 -6.41 1.02
N GLN A 525 -18.50 -6.61 0.21
CA GLN A 525 -19.32 -5.53 -0.27
C GLN A 525 -19.83 -4.81 0.99
N GLN A 526 -19.04 -3.86 1.48
CA GLN A 526 -19.61 -2.87 2.37
C GLN A 526 -20.64 -2.16 1.50
N SER A 527 -21.90 -2.27 1.89
CA SER A 527 -22.99 -1.56 1.25
C SER A 527 -22.57 -0.10 1.09
N SER A 528 -22.56 0.40 -0.14
CA SER A 528 -22.36 1.82 -0.40
C SER A 528 -23.37 2.62 0.43
N GLU A 529 -22.96 3.77 0.90
CA GLU A 529 -23.86 4.64 1.66
C GLU A 529 -24.86 5.28 0.69
N PRO A 530 -26.11 5.51 1.12
CA PRO A 530 -27.12 6.14 0.25
C PRO A 530 -26.68 7.49 -0.32
N PHE A 531 -25.80 8.20 0.37
CA PHE A 531 -25.23 9.47 -0.09
C PHE A 531 -24.30 9.26 -1.29
N GLU A 532 -23.38 8.29 -1.20
CA GLU A 532 -22.51 7.89 -2.30
C GLU A 532 -23.30 7.41 -3.53
N ASP A 533 -24.39 6.64 -3.28
CA ASP A 533 -25.27 6.19 -4.36
C ASP A 533 -25.96 7.34 -5.08
N ALA A 534 -26.37 8.37 -4.34
CA ALA A 534 -27.00 9.58 -4.92
C ALA A 534 -26.02 10.38 -5.78
N ILE A 535 -24.75 10.51 -5.32
CA ILE A 535 -23.69 11.20 -6.07
C ILE A 535 -23.36 10.41 -7.35
N ALA A 536 -23.16 9.09 -7.23
CA ALA A 536 -22.83 8.24 -8.36
C ALA A 536 -23.94 8.23 -9.43
N SER A 537 -25.20 8.16 -9.00
CA SER A 537 -26.35 8.25 -9.91
C SER A 537 -26.40 9.59 -10.63
N PHE A 538 -26.16 10.69 -9.92
CA PHE A 538 -26.13 12.03 -10.51
C PHE A 538 -24.99 12.16 -11.55
N LEU A 539 -23.80 11.65 -11.26
CA LEU A 539 -22.67 11.68 -12.19
C LEU A 539 -22.93 10.80 -13.42
N ALA A 540 -23.53 9.63 -13.23
CA ALA A 540 -23.92 8.73 -14.32
C ALA A 540 -24.99 9.37 -15.25
N GLU A 541 -25.96 10.10 -14.69
CA GLU A 541 -26.95 10.88 -15.46
C GLU A 541 -26.29 11.97 -16.32
N ASN A 542 -25.13 12.47 -15.91
CA ASN A 542 -24.34 13.45 -16.66
C ASN A 542 -23.28 12.82 -17.58
N GLY A 543 -23.30 11.49 -17.73
CA GLY A 543 -22.45 10.76 -18.68
C GLY A 543 -21.08 10.35 -18.16
N TYR A 544 -20.80 10.41 -16.85
CA TYR A 544 -19.55 9.99 -16.26
C TYR A 544 -19.63 8.57 -15.72
N THR A 545 -18.59 7.78 -15.96
CA THR A 545 -18.42 6.45 -15.37
C THR A 545 -17.79 6.59 -13.97
N VAL A 546 -18.44 5.99 -12.95
CA VAL A 546 -18.04 6.14 -11.56
C VAL A 546 -17.87 4.78 -10.89
N ASP A 547 -16.69 4.55 -10.34
CA ASP A 547 -16.42 3.42 -9.45
C ASP A 547 -16.58 3.84 -7.99
N LYS A 548 -17.01 2.88 -7.14
CA LYS A 548 -17.28 3.11 -5.73
C LYS A 548 -16.31 2.35 -4.86
N GLN A 549 -15.99 2.93 -3.68
CA GLN A 549 -15.22 2.29 -2.63
C GLN A 549 -13.87 1.74 -3.13
N ILE A 550 -13.08 2.58 -3.81
CA ILE A 550 -11.80 2.21 -4.42
C ILE A 550 -10.75 1.99 -3.32
N GLY A 551 -10.17 0.80 -3.28
CA GLY A 551 -9.14 0.39 -2.33
C GLY A 551 -9.35 -1.03 -1.82
N CYS A 552 -8.24 -1.66 -1.37
CA CYS A 552 -8.25 -3.09 -1.00
C CYS A 552 -8.13 -3.35 0.51
N ALA A 553 -7.52 -2.45 1.30
CA ALA A 553 -7.22 -2.70 2.70
C ALA A 553 -7.20 -1.42 3.55
N GLY A 554 -8.14 -1.33 4.48
CA GLY A 554 -8.17 -0.32 5.54
C GLY A 554 -8.52 1.09 5.11
N PHE A 555 -8.14 1.54 3.94
CA PHE A 555 -8.44 2.85 3.40
C PHE A 555 -9.06 2.77 1.99
N ARG A 556 -10.09 3.59 1.76
CA ARG A 556 -10.78 3.66 0.47
C ARG A 556 -11.09 5.10 0.09
N VAL A 557 -11.12 5.36 -1.21
CA VAL A 557 -11.72 6.56 -1.79
C VAL A 557 -13.18 6.23 -2.07
N ASP A 558 -14.10 7.07 -1.61
CA ASP A 558 -15.54 6.76 -1.62
C ASP A 558 -16.08 6.59 -3.04
N LEU A 559 -15.72 7.50 -3.94
CA LEU A 559 -16.07 7.46 -5.36
C LEU A 559 -14.89 7.91 -6.20
N ALA A 560 -14.74 7.36 -7.40
CA ALA A 560 -13.76 7.84 -8.37
C ALA A 560 -14.35 7.86 -9.78
N ILE A 561 -14.00 8.91 -10.53
CA ILE A 561 -14.41 9.08 -11.91
C ILE A 561 -13.38 8.41 -12.81
N VAL A 562 -13.85 7.46 -13.60
CA VAL A 562 -13.03 6.70 -14.55
C VAL A 562 -12.65 7.59 -15.73
N ASP A 563 -11.43 7.45 -16.21
CA ASP A 563 -10.98 8.10 -17.45
C ASP A 563 -11.44 7.31 -18.67
N ASP A 564 -12.40 7.83 -19.42
CA ASP A 564 -12.94 7.18 -20.61
C ASP A 564 -11.91 7.00 -21.74
N GLU A 565 -10.87 7.84 -21.80
CA GLU A 565 -9.79 7.71 -22.79
C GLU A 565 -8.73 6.69 -22.38
N ASN A 566 -8.56 6.48 -21.05
CA ASN A 566 -7.60 5.53 -20.48
C ASN A 566 -8.28 4.66 -19.42
N PRO A 567 -9.07 3.67 -19.82
CA PRO A 567 -9.71 2.75 -18.87
C PRO A 567 -8.68 2.11 -17.96
N GLY A 568 -8.88 2.17 -16.63
CA GLY A 568 -7.90 1.75 -15.62
C GLY A 568 -7.21 2.89 -14.89
N LYS A 569 -7.49 4.15 -15.28
CA LYS A 569 -7.10 5.36 -14.55
C LYS A 569 -8.32 6.12 -14.06
N TYR A 570 -8.13 6.84 -12.96
CA TYR A 570 -9.13 7.73 -12.40
C TYR A 570 -8.72 9.20 -12.58
N ILE A 571 -9.69 10.01 -12.98
CA ILE A 571 -9.49 11.44 -13.18
C ILE A 571 -9.60 12.20 -11.86
N LEU A 572 -10.62 11.85 -11.04
CA LEU A 572 -10.95 12.54 -9.81
C LEU A 572 -11.42 11.53 -8.77
N GLY A 573 -10.85 11.59 -7.56
CA GLY A 573 -11.36 10.92 -6.38
C GLY A 573 -12.29 11.86 -5.61
N ILE A 574 -13.46 11.38 -5.24
CA ILE A 574 -14.43 12.11 -4.43
C ILE A 574 -14.44 11.46 -3.06
N THR A 575 -14.18 12.25 -2.02
CA THR A 575 -14.27 11.85 -0.62
C THR A 575 -15.47 12.53 0.02
N THR A 576 -16.11 11.84 0.97
CA THR A 576 -17.29 12.33 1.66
C THR A 576 -17.05 12.39 3.18
N ASP A 577 -17.95 13.09 3.89
CA ASP A 577 -18.00 13.11 5.35
C ASP A 577 -18.69 11.86 5.95
N GLY A 578 -18.68 10.73 5.22
CA GLY A 578 -19.25 9.46 5.63
C GLY A 578 -18.45 8.73 6.72
N LYS A 579 -18.74 7.43 6.89
CA LYS A 579 -18.15 6.59 7.97
C LYS A 579 -16.63 6.57 7.95
N MET A 580 -16.02 6.56 6.76
CA MET A 580 -14.57 6.54 6.63
C MET A 580 -13.94 7.82 7.20
N TYR A 581 -14.53 8.98 6.92
CA TYR A 581 -14.11 10.27 7.47
C TYR A 581 -14.34 10.33 8.99
N ALA A 582 -15.52 9.93 9.44
CA ALA A 582 -15.90 9.95 10.86
C ALA A 582 -15.08 8.96 11.72
N SER A 583 -14.54 7.88 11.16
CA SER A 583 -13.73 6.89 11.87
C SER A 583 -12.41 7.44 12.38
N SER A 584 -11.84 8.45 11.72
CA SER A 584 -10.57 9.07 12.12
C SER A 584 -10.84 10.18 13.14
N LYS A 585 -10.42 9.95 14.41
CA LYS A 585 -10.62 10.89 15.50
C LYS A 585 -9.57 12.01 15.58
N VAL A 586 -8.43 11.84 14.91
CA VAL A 586 -7.31 12.76 14.94
C VAL A 586 -7.34 13.64 13.70
N ALA A 587 -7.51 14.95 13.87
CA ALA A 587 -7.57 15.91 12.76
C ALA A 587 -6.31 15.88 11.87
N GLY A 588 -5.12 15.74 12.47
CA GLY A 588 -3.87 15.62 11.71
C GLY A 588 -3.85 14.43 10.75
N ASP A 589 -4.41 13.29 11.16
CA ASP A 589 -4.49 12.08 10.33
C ASP A 589 -5.59 12.21 9.29
N ARG A 590 -6.76 12.70 9.70
CA ARG A 590 -7.98 12.78 8.89
C ARG A 590 -7.85 13.82 7.78
N ASP A 591 -7.49 15.04 8.14
CA ASP A 591 -7.62 16.22 7.28
C ASP A 591 -6.31 16.56 6.56
N ARG A 592 -5.14 16.19 7.11
CA ARG A 592 -3.83 16.49 6.51
C ARG A 592 -3.13 15.27 5.92
N LEU A 593 -2.79 14.28 6.76
CA LEU A 593 -1.91 13.19 6.34
C LEU A 593 -2.56 12.30 5.28
N ARG A 594 -3.83 11.99 5.46
CA ARG A 594 -4.62 11.19 4.52
C ARG A 594 -4.63 11.81 3.12
N GLU A 595 -4.99 13.09 3.06
CA GLU A 595 -5.05 13.83 1.81
C GLU A 595 -3.66 13.99 1.18
N GLN A 596 -2.65 14.26 2.00
CA GLN A 596 -1.27 14.38 1.55
C GLN A 596 -0.74 13.08 0.93
N VAL A 597 -1.05 11.92 1.53
CA VAL A 597 -0.66 10.61 0.98
C VAL A 597 -1.34 10.35 -0.35
N LEU A 598 -2.67 10.55 -0.43
CA LEU A 598 -3.41 10.35 -1.69
C LEU A 598 -2.91 11.28 -2.81
N LYS A 599 -2.72 12.56 -2.50
CA LYS A 599 -2.13 13.52 -3.47
C LYS A 599 -0.71 13.12 -3.87
N GLY A 600 0.09 12.61 -2.94
CA GLY A 600 1.43 12.06 -3.21
C GLY A 600 1.43 10.84 -4.13
N LEU A 601 0.36 10.04 -4.10
CA LEU A 601 0.14 8.93 -5.03
C LEU A 601 -0.37 9.39 -6.41
N GLY A 602 -0.76 10.66 -6.55
CA GLY A 602 -1.23 11.25 -7.81
C GLY A 602 -2.74 11.45 -7.91
N TRP A 603 -3.49 11.23 -6.82
CA TRP A 603 -4.92 11.52 -6.80
C TRP A 603 -5.19 13.03 -6.89
N LYS A 604 -6.12 13.40 -7.74
CA LYS A 604 -6.86 14.66 -7.65
C LYS A 604 -8.07 14.40 -6.77
N LEU A 605 -8.28 15.20 -5.74
CA LEU A 605 -9.31 14.95 -4.74
C LEU A 605 -10.30 16.12 -4.68
N TYR A 606 -11.57 15.77 -4.56
CA TYR A 606 -12.66 16.69 -4.26
C TYR A 606 -13.41 16.17 -3.03
N HIS A 607 -13.50 17.00 -1.98
CA HIS A 607 -14.27 16.64 -0.81
C HIS A 607 -15.69 17.18 -0.92
N LEU A 608 -16.70 16.33 -0.74
CA LEU A 608 -18.11 16.70 -0.82
C LEU A 608 -18.77 16.54 0.54
N TRP A 609 -19.21 17.65 1.09
CA TRP A 609 -19.93 17.68 2.35
C TRP A 609 -21.40 17.33 2.16
N SER A 610 -21.91 16.37 2.93
CA SER A 610 -23.30 15.92 2.86
C SER A 610 -24.27 17.06 3.19
N THR A 611 -23.90 17.92 4.16
CA THR A 611 -24.68 19.11 4.53
C THR A 611 -24.88 20.08 3.37
N ASP A 612 -23.82 20.40 2.64
CA ASP A 612 -23.90 21.28 1.47
C ASP A 612 -24.72 20.65 0.34
N TRP A 613 -24.57 19.36 0.09
CA TRP A 613 -25.31 18.61 -0.91
C TRP A 613 -26.81 18.61 -0.65
N TYR A 614 -27.24 18.32 0.60
CA TYR A 614 -28.66 18.23 0.91
C TYR A 614 -29.31 19.59 1.12
N ARG A 615 -28.58 20.60 1.62
CA ARG A 615 -29.10 21.94 1.86
C ARG A 615 -29.26 22.76 0.58
N ASN A 616 -28.34 22.65 -0.36
CA ASN A 616 -28.36 23.35 -1.65
C ASN A 616 -27.95 22.47 -2.79
N ARG A 617 -28.84 21.55 -3.15
CA ARG A 617 -28.60 20.51 -4.16
C ARG A 617 -28.10 21.06 -5.50
N ASP A 618 -28.70 22.13 -5.99
CA ASP A 618 -28.36 22.67 -7.29
C ASP A 618 -26.95 23.28 -7.31
N LEU A 619 -26.56 23.96 -6.24
CA LEU A 619 -25.24 24.53 -6.10
C LEU A 619 -24.19 23.43 -5.89
N GLY A 620 -24.47 22.44 -5.03
CA GLY A 620 -23.57 21.28 -4.77
C GLY A 620 -23.32 20.49 -6.06
N ARG A 621 -24.36 20.19 -6.82
CA ARG A 621 -24.28 19.50 -8.11
C ARG A 621 -23.47 20.30 -9.14
N LYS A 622 -23.71 21.60 -9.25
CA LYS A 622 -22.97 22.46 -10.15
C LYS A 622 -21.48 22.51 -9.81
N ARG A 623 -21.13 22.71 -8.54
CA ARG A 623 -19.73 22.71 -8.06
C ARG A 623 -19.03 21.39 -8.32
N LEU A 624 -19.73 20.27 -8.12
CA LEU A 624 -19.19 18.95 -8.41
C LEU A 624 -18.87 18.79 -9.90
N LEU A 625 -19.78 19.16 -10.80
CA LEU A 625 -19.53 19.10 -12.25
C LEU A 625 -18.38 20.03 -12.67
N GLU A 626 -18.33 21.24 -12.14
CA GLU A 626 -17.20 22.17 -12.37
C GLU A 626 -15.86 21.56 -11.92
N ALA A 627 -15.83 20.88 -10.75
CA ALA A 627 -14.63 20.20 -10.26
C ALA A 627 -14.21 19.04 -11.18
N VAL A 628 -15.17 18.27 -11.70
CA VAL A 628 -14.91 17.19 -12.68
C VAL A 628 -14.31 17.75 -13.97
N GLU A 629 -14.92 18.81 -14.53
CA GLU A 629 -14.42 19.43 -15.76
C GLU A 629 -13.01 20.02 -15.60
N VAL A 630 -12.75 20.62 -14.43
CA VAL A 630 -11.40 21.13 -14.09
C VAL A 630 -10.41 19.96 -14.02
N ALA A 631 -10.77 18.89 -13.32
CA ALA A 631 -9.90 17.71 -13.18
C ALA A 631 -9.59 17.06 -14.54
N ILE A 632 -10.57 16.93 -15.43
CA ILE A 632 -10.38 16.43 -16.79
C ILE A 632 -9.37 17.30 -17.54
N ARG A 633 -9.60 18.62 -17.57
CA ARG A 633 -8.70 19.55 -18.26
C ARG A 633 -7.28 19.47 -17.77
N GLU A 634 -7.09 19.52 -16.43
CA GLU A 634 -5.77 19.41 -15.82
C GLU A 634 -5.09 18.07 -16.13
N THR A 635 -5.84 16.97 -16.15
CA THR A 635 -5.29 15.63 -16.48
C THR A 635 -4.78 15.62 -17.92
N ARG A 636 -5.55 16.16 -18.88
CA ARG A 636 -5.11 16.23 -20.28
C ARG A 636 -3.89 17.15 -20.46
N GLU A 637 -3.84 18.28 -19.77
CA GLU A 637 -2.69 19.18 -19.79
C GLU A 637 -1.42 18.52 -19.19
N GLU A 638 -1.57 17.80 -18.09
CA GLU A 638 -0.47 17.05 -17.46
C GLU A 638 0.05 15.90 -18.36
N GLU A 639 -0.85 15.14 -18.97
CA GLU A 639 -0.46 14.06 -19.90
C GLU A 639 0.30 14.62 -21.11
N LYS A 640 -0.19 15.73 -21.67
CA LYS A 640 0.49 16.41 -22.77
C LYS A 640 1.89 16.90 -22.37
N ARG A 641 1.99 17.54 -21.18
CA ARG A 641 3.29 18.00 -20.67
C ARG A 641 4.26 16.85 -20.45
N LYS A 642 3.81 15.75 -19.78
CA LYS A 642 4.62 14.54 -19.56
C LYS A 642 5.09 13.93 -20.88
N SER A 643 4.22 13.86 -21.88
CA SER A 643 4.59 13.38 -23.22
C SER A 643 5.63 14.26 -23.91
N GLU A 644 5.51 15.59 -23.81
CA GLU A 644 6.50 16.52 -24.37
C GLU A 644 7.83 16.46 -23.64
N GLU A 645 7.81 16.35 -22.30
CA GLU A 645 9.02 16.20 -21.48
C GLU A 645 9.73 14.86 -21.77
N ALA A 646 8.97 13.77 -21.89
CA ALA A 646 9.52 12.47 -22.26
C ALA A 646 10.19 12.50 -23.64
N LYS A 647 9.58 13.17 -24.62
CA LYS A 647 10.19 13.34 -25.97
C LYS A 647 11.48 14.15 -25.91
N LYS A 648 11.49 15.27 -25.15
CA LYS A 648 12.70 16.09 -24.99
C LYS A 648 13.81 15.33 -24.30
N LEU A 649 13.48 14.55 -23.27
CA LEU A 649 14.44 13.74 -22.53
C LEU A 649 15.01 12.61 -23.41
N ALA A 650 14.17 11.94 -24.20
CA ALA A 650 14.59 10.91 -25.14
C ALA A 650 15.54 11.49 -26.22
N GLU A 651 15.22 12.67 -26.74
CA GLU A 651 16.09 13.35 -27.72
C GLU A 651 17.43 13.80 -27.10
N LYS A 652 17.42 14.30 -25.86
CA LYS A 652 18.62 14.65 -25.12
C LYS A 652 19.52 13.43 -24.90
N ARG A 653 18.96 12.31 -24.42
CA ARG A 653 19.66 11.04 -24.20
C ARG A 653 20.27 10.51 -25.51
N LYS A 654 19.50 10.55 -26.60
CA LYS A 654 20.01 10.13 -27.91
C LYS A 654 21.26 10.94 -28.32
N LYS A 655 21.24 12.26 -28.12
CA LYS A 655 22.38 13.13 -28.42
C LYS A 655 23.59 12.85 -27.51
N GLU A 656 23.33 12.59 -26.23
CA GLU A 656 24.37 12.22 -25.26
C GLU A 656 25.00 10.85 -25.60
N ALA A 657 24.18 9.87 -25.95
CA ALA A 657 24.63 8.54 -26.38
C ALA A 657 25.46 8.61 -27.68
N GLU A 658 25.01 9.38 -28.67
CA GLU A 658 25.77 9.62 -29.93
C GLU A 658 27.14 10.27 -29.66
N LYS A 659 27.17 11.25 -28.73
CA LYS A 659 28.43 11.91 -28.36
C LYS A 659 29.38 10.96 -27.62
N LEU A 660 28.89 10.17 -26.68
CA LEU A 660 29.69 9.18 -25.96
C LEU A 660 30.22 8.08 -26.89
N ALA A 661 29.39 7.61 -27.82
CA ALA A 661 29.80 6.63 -28.82
C ALA A 661 30.94 7.15 -29.72
N GLU A 662 30.88 8.43 -30.08
CA GLU A 662 31.97 9.06 -30.87
C GLU A 662 33.24 9.24 -30.05
N GLU A 663 33.14 9.64 -28.76
CA GLU A 663 34.27 9.73 -27.85
C GLU A 663 34.94 8.36 -27.62
N LEU A 664 34.17 7.30 -27.45
CA LEU A 664 34.66 5.92 -27.33
C LEU A 664 35.32 5.44 -28.62
N ARG A 665 34.80 5.82 -29.79
CA ARG A 665 35.38 5.49 -31.08
C ARG A 665 36.75 6.16 -31.26
N ILE A 666 36.86 7.43 -30.87
CA ILE A 666 38.13 8.19 -30.89
C ILE A 666 39.13 7.59 -29.89
N ALA A 667 38.69 7.21 -28.68
CA ALA A 667 39.56 6.57 -27.70
C ALA A 667 40.11 5.21 -28.20
N LYS A 668 39.26 4.34 -28.76
CA LYS A 668 39.69 3.06 -29.35
C LYS A 668 40.64 3.26 -30.52
N GLN A 669 40.45 4.30 -31.31
CA GLN A 669 41.33 4.61 -32.43
C GLN A 669 42.71 5.06 -31.94
N LYS A 670 42.79 5.84 -30.83
CA LYS A 670 44.05 6.21 -30.20
C LYS A 670 44.79 5.02 -29.59
N GLU A 671 44.06 4.15 -28.90
CA GLU A 671 44.64 2.91 -28.35
C GLU A 671 45.21 2.02 -29.45
N LEU A 672 44.55 1.92 -30.59
CA LEU A 672 45.02 1.16 -31.76
C LEU A 672 46.24 1.80 -32.43
N GLU A 673 46.34 3.12 -32.41
CA GLU A 673 47.49 3.88 -32.90
C GLU A 673 48.69 3.73 -31.92
N GLU A 674 48.48 3.82 -30.62
CA GLU A 674 49.50 3.57 -29.58
C GLU A 674 50.03 2.12 -29.60
N GLN A 675 49.15 1.14 -29.80
CA GLN A 675 49.58 -0.26 -29.98
C GLN A 675 50.44 -0.43 -31.21
N LYS A 676 50.12 0.21 -32.34
CA LYS A 676 50.93 0.18 -33.59
C LYS A 676 52.25 0.94 -33.48
N GLU A 677 52.34 1.99 -32.63
CA GLU A 677 53.60 2.68 -32.34
C GLU A 677 54.49 1.84 -31.41
N ASN A 678 53.90 1.16 -30.41
CA ASN A 678 54.62 0.25 -29.51
C ASN A 678 55.16 -0.98 -30.27
N GLU A 679 54.41 -1.53 -31.24
CA GLU A 679 54.92 -2.60 -32.11
C GLU A 679 56.06 -2.12 -33.05
N LYS A 680 56.14 -0.84 -33.38
CA LYS A 680 57.23 -0.28 -34.16
C LYS A 680 58.49 0.10 -33.36
N SER A 681 58.39 0.17 -32.04
CA SER A 681 59.48 0.56 -31.13
C SER A 681 60.23 -0.61 -30.50
N THR A 682 59.98 -1.86 -30.88
CA THR A 682 60.86 -2.97 -30.54
C THR A 682 62.17 -2.84 -31.27
N PRO A 683 63.35 -2.74 -30.60
CA PRO A 683 64.63 -2.65 -31.26
C PRO A 683 64.92 -3.95 -32.00
N ASP A 684 65.29 -3.81 -33.26
CA ASP A 684 65.92 -4.82 -34.07
C ASP A 684 67.13 -5.42 -33.34
N ILE A 685 66.93 -6.60 -32.70
CA ILE A 685 68.07 -7.33 -32.12
C ILE A 685 68.70 -8.13 -33.27
N GLY A 686 69.83 -7.67 -33.72
CA GLY A 686 70.63 -8.24 -34.74
C GLY A 686 70.88 -9.71 -34.62
N GLU A 687 70.88 -10.31 -35.83
CA GLU A 687 71.27 -11.69 -36.08
C GLU A 687 72.66 -11.97 -35.45
N ASP A 688 72.77 -12.92 -34.58
CA ASP A 688 73.94 -13.70 -34.28
C ASP A 688 73.64 -15.18 -34.39
N GLU A 689 74.49 -15.81 -35.19
CA GLU A 689 74.44 -17.13 -35.75
C GLU A 689 74.48 -18.26 -34.67
N ASN A 690 73.97 -19.41 -35.13
CA ASN A 690 74.25 -20.81 -34.74
C ASN A 690 73.31 -21.39 -33.62
N ILE A 691 72.22 -21.95 -34.12
CA ILE A 691 71.66 -23.20 -33.54
C ILE A 691 71.26 -24.10 -34.73
N GLU A 692 71.85 -25.27 -34.83
CA GLU A 692 71.58 -26.33 -35.84
C GLU A 692 70.10 -26.73 -35.84
N VAL A 693 69.50 -26.59 -37.01
CA VAL A 693 68.19 -27.08 -37.36
C VAL A 693 68.25 -28.55 -37.72
N ILE A 694 67.57 -29.41 -36.95
CA ILE A 694 67.26 -30.78 -37.39
C ILE A 694 65.89 -30.72 -38.08
N PRO A 695 65.79 -31.17 -39.37
CA PRO A 695 64.53 -31.09 -40.10
C PRO A 695 63.55 -32.20 -39.65
N PRO A 696 62.29 -31.98 -39.68
CA PRO A 696 61.30 -33.04 -39.64
C PRO A 696 61.11 -33.62 -41.00
N GLU A 697 61.18 -34.95 -41.04
CA GLU A 697 60.87 -35.72 -42.24
C GLU A 697 59.38 -35.72 -42.52
N ASP A 698 59.06 -35.52 -43.79
CA ASP A 698 57.80 -35.62 -44.45
C ASP A 698 57.19 -37.01 -44.32
N ASP A 699 55.86 -37.13 -44.22
CA ASP A 699 55.06 -37.78 -45.28
C ASP A 699 53.67 -38.21 -44.80
N TRP A 700 52.72 -37.88 -45.70
CA TRP A 700 51.53 -38.66 -46.09
C TRP A 700 50.23 -38.44 -45.24
N ASP A 701 49.33 -37.88 -45.87
CA ASP A 701 48.26 -38.18 -46.85
C ASP A 701 46.90 -38.47 -46.27
N SER A 702 45.95 -37.67 -46.71
CA SER A 702 44.51 -37.92 -46.92
C SER A 702 43.76 -38.89 -46.03
N GLY A 703 42.65 -38.44 -45.61
CA GLY A 703 41.54 -39.33 -45.27
C GLY A 703 40.47 -38.74 -44.36
N GLU A 704 39.34 -38.51 -44.96
CA GLU A 704 38.02 -38.30 -44.38
C GLU A 704 37.70 -39.22 -43.21
N ASN A 705 37.08 -38.76 -42.19
CA ASN A 705 35.79 -39.19 -41.63
C ASN A 705 35.71 -39.04 -40.10
N LYS A 706 34.66 -38.37 -39.72
CA LYS A 706 33.60 -38.76 -38.76
C LYS A 706 34.02 -39.50 -37.50
N THR A 707 33.43 -38.92 -36.47
CA THR A 707 32.73 -39.56 -35.31
C THR A 707 33.52 -39.83 -34.04
N ASP A 708 32.82 -39.39 -33.03
CA ASP A 708 32.62 -39.99 -31.73
C ASP A 708 33.63 -39.81 -30.59
N PHE A 709 33.14 -39.06 -29.66
CA PHE A 709 32.97 -39.40 -28.22
C PHE A 709 34.09 -40.14 -27.49
N ASP A 710 34.20 -39.56 -26.30
CA ASP A 710 34.43 -40.18 -25.01
C ASP A 710 35.76 -39.97 -24.30
N ASN A 711 35.54 -39.41 -23.13
CA ASN A 711 36.26 -39.62 -21.89
C ASN A 711 37.72 -39.23 -21.77
N VAL A 712 37.97 -38.31 -20.91
CA VAL A 712 38.82 -38.57 -19.76
C VAL A 712 38.38 -37.73 -18.58
N ASP A 713 37.91 -38.43 -17.55
CA ASP A 713 37.88 -38.02 -16.17
C ASP A 713 39.31 -37.81 -15.62
N ASP A 714 39.28 -37.12 -14.48
CA ASP A 714 40.32 -37.05 -13.45
C ASP A 714 41.33 -35.88 -13.54
N TYR A 715 41.12 -34.95 -12.66
CA TYR A 715 41.93 -34.67 -11.45
C TYR A 715 41.30 -33.55 -10.65
N LEU A 716 40.70 -33.98 -9.54
CA LEU A 716 40.85 -33.61 -8.12
C LEU A 716 41.18 -32.16 -7.78
N SER A 717 40.22 -31.61 -7.07
CA SER A 717 40.27 -30.94 -5.77
C SER A 717 41.47 -30.06 -5.46
N GLU A 718 41.17 -28.85 -5.16
CA GLU A 718 41.53 -28.25 -3.86
C GLU A 718 40.70 -27.01 -3.63
N GLU A 719 40.07 -27.03 -2.47
CA GLU A 719 39.38 -25.96 -1.79
C GLU A 719 40.33 -24.76 -1.61
N ASN A 720 39.86 -23.59 -1.76
CA ASN A 720 40.21 -22.47 -0.89
C ASN A 720 39.08 -21.44 -0.87
N ASP A 721 38.43 -21.43 0.29
CA ASP A 721 37.74 -20.30 0.88
C ASP A 721 38.70 -19.12 0.90
N ASP A 722 38.26 -18.00 0.41
CA ASP A 722 38.74 -16.70 0.87
C ASP A 722 37.62 -15.68 0.84
N GLU A 723 37.17 -15.39 2.06
CA GLU A 723 36.39 -14.27 2.43
C GLU A 723 37.22 -12.98 2.35
N SER A 724 36.48 -11.93 1.99
CA SER A 724 36.65 -10.55 2.41
C SER A 724 37.95 -9.84 2.15
N GLY A 725 37.93 -9.00 1.15
CA GLY A 725 38.85 -7.88 0.99
C GLY A 725 38.24 -6.58 1.40
N PHE A 726 38.49 -6.14 2.62
CA PHE A 726 38.53 -4.74 2.95
C PHE A 726 39.97 -4.27 2.82
N SER A 727 40.25 -3.46 1.83
CA SER A 727 41.49 -2.71 1.74
C SER A 727 41.36 -1.41 2.52
N GLU A 728 42.03 -1.29 3.61
CA GLU A 728 42.54 -0.01 4.11
C GLU A 728 44.05 -0.03 4.08
N ASP A 729 44.56 0.82 3.19
CA ASP A 729 45.95 1.24 3.19
C ASP A 729 46.30 1.89 4.54
N VAL A 730 47.20 1.33 5.30
CA VAL A 730 48.12 2.09 6.17
C VAL A 730 49.51 1.50 6.12
N VAL A 731 50.37 2.34 5.65
CA VAL A 731 51.79 2.18 5.47
C VAL A 731 52.55 2.25 6.82
N SER A 732 53.50 1.34 6.90
CA SER A 732 54.87 1.48 7.43
C SER A 732 55.17 1.55 8.92
N ASP A 733 56.09 0.68 9.20
CA ASP A 733 57.29 0.78 10.03
C ASP A 733 57.14 1.06 11.52
N ILE A 734 57.61 0.13 12.27
CA ILE A 734 58.77 0.29 13.17
C ILE A 734 59.07 -1.03 13.88
N ASP A 735 60.34 -1.31 13.88
CA ASP A 735 61.13 -2.37 14.42
C ASP A 735 60.92 -2.81 15.88
N ASN A 736 61.20 -4.09 16.04
CA ASN A 736 61.99 -4.74 17.09
C ASN A 736 61.59 -4.73 18.57
N ASP A 737 61.53 -5.92 18.99
CA ASP A 737 62.23 -6.60 20.09
C ASP A 737 61.36 -7.19 21.23
N GLU A 738 61.76 -8.39 21.50
CA GLU A 738 61.78 -9.18 22.72
C GLU A 738 60.67 -10.20 22.96
N ASN A 739 61.10 -11.42 22.72
CA ASN A 739 60.92 -12.67 23.51
C ASN A 739 59.88 -12.64 24.62
N ILE A 740 58.96 -13.57 24.57
CA ILE A 740 58.52 -14.36 25.71
C ILE A 740 58.02 -15.73 25.24
N GLU A 741 58.50 -16.72 25.91
CA GLU A 741 58.44 -18.17 25.72
C GLU A 741 57.01 -18.74 25.63
N VAL A 742 56.91 -19.72 24.71
CA VAL A 742 55.84 -20.70 24.63
C VAL A 742 56.07 -21.77 25.71
N VAL A 743 55.13 -21.92 26.63
CA VAL A 743 55.03 -23.12 27.44
C VAL A 743 53.78 -23.89 27.03
N SER A 744 54.01 -24.96 26.32
CA SER A 744 53.06 -26.03 26.06
C SER A 744 52.92 -26.92 27.28
N SER A 745 51.72 -27.17 27.76
CA SER A 745 51.43 -28.31 28.61
C SER A 745 50.39 -29.20 28.00
N LYS A 746 50.80 -30.36 27.53
CA LYS A 746 50.03 -31.57 27.37
C LYS A 746 49.80 -32.24 28.74
N ALA A 747 48.61 -32.73 28.97
CA ALA A 747 48.29 -33.87 29.85
C ALA A 747 46.86 -34.26 29.52
N ASP A 748 46.59 -35.33 28.98
CA ASP A 748 46.56 -36.72 29.36
C ASP A 748 45.17 -37.20 29.70
N SER A 749 44.74 -38.15 28.89
CA SER A 749 43.59 -39.01 28.97
C SER A 749 43.58 -39.85 30.25
N SER A 750 42.43 -40.06 30.90
CA SER A 750 42.10 -41.26 31.60
C SER A 750 40.63 -41.58 31.62
N GLU A 751 40.35 -42.75 31.11
CA GLU A 751 39.13 -43.57 31.20
C GLU A 751 38.62 -43.65 32.64
N PHE A 752 37.35 -43.76 32.83
CA PHE A 752 36.75 -44.65 33.84
C PHE A 752 35.35 -45.09 33.41
N ASN A 753 35.15 -46.41 33.56
CA ASN A 753 34.05 -47.28 33.23
C ASN A 753 32.78 -47.08 34.06
N GLU A 754 31.73 -47.52 33.34
CA GLU A 754 30.51 -48.26 33.77
C GLU A 754 30.36 -48.67 35.24
N ASP A 755 29.17 -48.53 35.76
CA ASP A 755 28.22 -49.56 36.17
C ASP A 755 27.19 -49.08 37.17
N ALA A 756 25.98 -49.63 36.98
CA ALA A 756 24.97 -50.06 37.94
C ALA A 756 23.70 -49.14 38.06
N VAL A 757 22.67 -49.64 37.39
CA VAL A 757 21.48 -50.39 37.90
C VAL A 757 20.63 -49.61 38.95
N SER A 758 19.36 -49.32 38.78
CA SER A 758 18.19 -50.21 38.69
C SER A 758 16.87 -49.39 38.66
N ASP A 759 15.96 -49.87 37.82
CA ASP A 759 14.52 -50.05 37.98
C ASP A 759 13.72 -49.16 38.94
N VAL A 760 12.71 -48.52 38.36
CA VAL A 760 11.33 -48.57 38.85
C VAL A 760 10.33 -48.28 37.74
N ASP A 761 9.38 -49.18 37.62
CA ASP A 761 8.24 -49.44 36.81
C ASP A 761 7.37 -48.27 36.30
N VAL A 762 7.06 -48.34 35.01
CA VAL A 762 5.81 -48.34 34.26
C VAL A 762 4.49 -48.35 35.04
N VAL A 763 3.63 -47.42 34.78
CA VAL A 763 2.17 -47.64 34.64
C VAL A 763 1.60 -46.61 33.63
N SER A 764 1.20 -47.10 32.50
CA SER A 764 0.16 -46.53 31.63
C SER A 764 -1.22 -46.96 32.14
N PRO A 765 -2.27 -46.24 31.83
CA PRO A 765 -3.40 -46.92 31.23
C PRO A 765 -3.94 -46.30 29.93
N GLU A 766 -4.28 -47.26 29.13
CA GLU A 766 -4.98 -47.22 27.83
C GLU A 766 -6.40 -46.61 27.93
N ASP A 767 -6.82 -46.13 26.75
CA ASP A 767 -8.15 -46.19 26.10
C ASP A 767 -9.43 -46.19 26.96
N ASP A 768 -10.33 -45.30 26.58
CA ASP A 768 -11.63 -45.75 26.08
C ASP A 768 -12.35 -44.69 25.22
N SER A 769 -12.73 -45.16 24.09
CA SER A 769 -13.65 -44.62 23.11
C SER A 769 -15.11 -44.70 23.61
N SER A 770 -15.97 -43.75 23.25
CA SER A 770 -17.26 -44.02 22.63
C SER A 770 -18.12 -42.75 22.47
N GLU A 771 -18.46 -42.46 21.27
CA GLU A 771 -19.78 -42.14 20.70
C GLU A 771 -20.90 -41.79 21.70
N PHE A 772 -21.53 -40.65 21.44
CA PHE A 772 -22.98 -40.61 21.33
C PHE A 772 -23.43 -39.45 20.45
N ARG A 773 -24.15 -39.89 19.40
CA ARG A 773 -24.98 -39.09 18.50
C ARG A 773 -26.36 -38.86 19.10
N GLU A 774 -27.00 -37.81 18.57
CA GLU A 774 -28.43 -37.66 18.27
C GLU A 774 -29.33 -37.02 19.31
N LYS A 775 -29.95 -36.05 18.83
CA LYS A 775 -31.36 -35.74 18.43
C LYS A 775 -32.13 -34.76 19.33
N MET A 776 -32.56 -33.75 18.59
CA MET A 776 -34.01 -33.33 18.36
C MET A 776 -34.85 -33.03 19.60
N ASP A 777 -35.40 -31.89 19.58
CA ASP A 777 -36.76 -31.39 19.22
C ASP A 777 -37.39 -30.50 20.27
N HIS A 778 -37.91 -29.42 19.78
CA HIS A 778 -39.19 -28.72 20.11
C HIS A 778 -39.62 -28.58 21.57
N ASP A 779 -39.92 -27.41 22.09
CA ASP A 779 -41.25 -26.81 21.99
C ASP A 779 -41.40 -25.63 23.00
N HIS A 780 -42.07 -24.61 22.54
CA HIS A 780 -42.98 -23.65 23.20
C HIS A 780 -42.91 -23.34 24.68
N GLY A 781 -43.00 -22.07 24.95
CA GLY A 781 -43.76 -21.61 26.13
C GLY A 781 -43.42 -20.20 26.56
N ASN A 782 -44.31 -19.27 26.20
CA ASN A 782 -44.49 -18.00 26.93
C ASN A 782 -44.40 -18.15 28.45
N ASP A 783 -43.77 -17.19 29.11
CA ASP A 783 -44.54 -16.41 30.05
C ASP A 783 -43.81 -15.18 30.58
N VAL A 784 -44.54 -14.10 30.60
CA VAL A 784 -44.30 -12.79 31.18
C VAL A 784 -44.22 -12.91 32.69
N VAL A 785 -43.20 -12.35 33.37
CA VAL A 785 -43.34 -11.69 34.65
C VAL A 785 -42.25 -10.65 34.87
N SER A 786 -42.68 -9.45 35.14
CA SER A 786 -42.00 -8.29 35.66
C SER A 786 -41.34 -8.51 37.01
N SER A 787 -40.21 -7.92 37.29
CA SER A 787 -39.97 -7.07 38.44
C SER A 787 -38.52 -6.65 38.59
N GLU A 788 -38.29 -5.37 38.58
CA GLU A 788 -37.64 -4.56 39.64
C GLU A 788 -36.15 -4.81 39.93
N ASP A 789 -35.41 -3.73 39.68
CA ASP A 789 -34.35 -3.15 40.51
C ASP A 789 -33.11 -4.02 40.87
N ASN A 790 -31.98 -3.68 40.21
CA ASN A 790 -30.75 -3.46 40.99
C ASN A 790 -29.76 -2.61 40.16
N GLU A 791 -29.67 -1.36 40.59
CA GLU A 791 -28.52 -0.48 40.32
C GLU A 791 -27.25 -1.12 40.90
N SER A 792 -26.30 -1.38 40.08
CA SER A 792 -24.90 -1.52 40.49
C SER A 792 -24.05 -0.53 39.72
N GLU A 793 -23.64 0.48 40.45
CA GLU A 793 -22.63 1.47 40.10
C GLU A 793 -21.39 0.83 39.50
N PHE A 794 -21.09 1.15 38.27
CA PHE A 794 -19.73 1.08 37.75
C PHE A 794 -19.10 2.48 37.87
N LYS A 795 -18.17 2.58 38.79
CA LYS A 795 -17.29 3.74 38.94
C LYS A 795 -16.40 3.81 37.69
N GLU A 796 -16.52 4.90 36.95
CA GLU A 796 -15.54 5.41 36.04
C GLU A 796 -14.36 5.92 36.86
N ASP A 797 -13.22 5.23 36.82
CA ASP A 797 -11.93 5.80 37.19
C ASP A 797 -11.45 6.73 36.08
N VAL A 798 -11.77 7.98 36.24
CA VAL A 798 -11.17 9.10 35.51
C VAL A 798 -9.76 9.26 36.01
N VAL A 799 -8.79 8.90 35.21
CA VAL A 799 -7.39 9.36 35.39
C VAL A 799 -7.30 10.76 34.79
N SER A 800 -7.62 11.75 35.60
CA SER A 800 -7.18 13.13 35.45
C SER A 800 -5.89 13.24 36.25
N ASP A 801 -4.78 13.57 35.62
CA ASP A 801 -3.73 14.41 36.18
C ASP A 801 -2.62 14.55 35.15
N VAL A 802 -2.83 15.54 34.27
CA VAL A 802 -1.72 16.27 33.68
C VAL A 802 -1.84 17.67 34.27
N GLU A 803 -1.09 17.90 35.33
CA GLU A 803 -0.89 19.25 35.87
C GLU A 803 -0.28 20.14 34.78
N ILE A 804 -1.07 21.06 34.31
CA ILE A 804 -0.60 22.24 33.58
C ILE A 804 -0.11 23.21 34.62
N ILE A 805 1.19 23.31 34.78
CA ILE A 805 1.82 24.34 35.58
C ILE A 805 1.60 25.68 34.83
N PRO A 806 0.93 26.67 35.42
CA PRO A 806 0.83 28.00 34.85
C PRO A 806 2.23 28.65 34.95
N ILE A 807 2.73 29.10 33.82
CA ILE A 807 3.92 29.96 33.80
C ILE A 807 3.44 31.32 34.28
N GLU A 808 3.89 31.73 35.45
CA GLU A 808 3.76 33.10 35.97
C GLU A 808 4.42 34.06 34.98
N ASP A 809 3.65 35.04 34.58
CA ASP A 809 4.00 36.16 33.75
C ASP A 809 4.93 37.09 34.57
N ASP A 810 6.24 36.93 34.41
CA ASP A 810 7.21 37.84 34.95
C ASP A 810 7.38 39.00 33.96
N GLY A 811 6.67 40.09 34.27
CA GLY A 811 6.68 41.30 33.52
C GLY A 811 8.06 41.94 33.53
N SER A 812 8.83 41.70 32.51
CA SER A 812 10.01 42.53 32.17
C SER A 812 9.82 43.09 30.76
N GLU A 813 9.56 44.37 30.71
CA GLU A 813 9.60 45.22 29.54
C GLU A 813 10.91 44.99 28.79
N PHE A 814 10.84 44.43 27.57
CA PHE A 814 11.94 44.48 26.63
C PHE A 814 11.74 45.68 25.72
N SER A 815 12.57 46.69 25.92
CA SER A 815 12.78 47.81 25.03
C SER A 815 13.15 47.34 23.63
N GLU A 816 12.41 47.84 22.65
CA GLU A 816 12.81 47.89 21.24
C GLU A 816 14.05 48.81 21.18
N ASP A 817 15.24 48.23 20.95
CA ASP A 817 16.34 48.88 20.24
C ASP A 817 17.45 47.85 20.04
N VAL A 818 18.01 47.85 18.83
CA VAL A 818 19.17 47.12 18.31
C VAL A 818 18.81 45.90 17.42
N VAL A 819 18.43 46.13 16.17
CA VAL A 819 18.93 45.37 15.03
C VAL A 819 19.20 46.33 13.88
N SER A 820 20.45 46.78 13.80
CA SER A 820 21.04 47.22 12.56
C SER A 820 22.25 46.34 12.26
N ASP A 821 22.37 46.02 10.97
CA ASP A 821 23.54 45.48 10.29
C ASP A 821 23.78 43.96 10.35
N VAL A 822 23.16 43.27 9.37
CA VAL A 822 23.84 42.19 8.64
C VAL A 822 23.51 42.34 7.14
N ASP A 823 24.53 42.67 6.38
CA ASP A 823 24.55 42.79 4.93
C ASP A 823 24.04 41.52 4.25
N VAL A 824 22.96 41.63 3.50
CA VAL A 824 22.54 40.61 2.53
C VAL A 824 23.01 41.04 1.15
N VAL A 825 24.00 40.33 0.64
CA VAL A 825 24.43 40.43 -0.76
C VAL A 825 23.32 39.85 -1.64
N SER A 826 22.72 40.73 -2.43
CA SER A 826 21.79 40.35 -3.51
C SER A 826 22.57 40.03 -4.78
N PRO A 827 22.11 39.04 -5.59
CA PRO A 827 22.55 38.98 -7.00
C PRO A 827 21.60 39.79 -7.87
N GLU A 828 22.22 40.48 -8.81
CA GLU A 828 21.71 41.42 -9.78
C GLU A 828 20.82 40.80 -10.86
N ASP A 829 19.89 41.66 -11.28
CA ASP A 829 19.45 42.06 -12.62
C ASP A 829 18.60 41.11 -13.49
N GLY A 830 17.45 41.68 -13.79
CA GLY A 830 16.57 41.33 -14.89
C GLY A 830 15.30 42.18 -14.87
N GLY A 831 15.42 43.40 -15.28
CA GLY A 831 14.32 44.38 -15.31
C GLY A 831 13.25 44.02 -16.34
N TYR A 832 11.98 44.26 -15.98
CA TYR A 832 10.90 44.62 -16.92
C TYR A 832 10.04 45.70 -16.24
N GLU A 833 10.03 46.88 -16.93
CA GLU A 833 9.14 48.00 -16.71
C GLU A 833 7.68 47.57 -16.87
N VAL A 834 6.84 47.95 -15.91
CA VAL A 834 5.40 48.02 -16.10
C VAL A 834 4.96 49.46 -15.89
N ASN A 835 4.57 50.05 -16.98
CA ASN A 835 3.95 51.39 -17.05
C ASN A 835 2.63 51.45 -16.25
N ASN A 836 2.59 52.28 -15.29
CA ASN A 836 1.39 52.79 -14.67
C ASN A 836 0.99 54.11 -15.39
N ASP A 837 -0.10 54.10 -16.12
CA ASP A 837 -0.89 55.30 -16.36
C ASP A 837 -2.34 55.01 -16.71
N SER A 838 -3.19 55.80 -16.05
CA SER A 838 -4.58 56.17 -16.42
C SER A 838 -5.71 55.21 -15.97
N LEU A 839 -6.26 55.60 -14.83
CA LEU A 839 -7.73 55.53 -14.63
C LEU A 839 -8.16 56.71 -13.77
N LYS A 840 -8.61 57.74 -14.43
CA LYS A 840 -9.51 58.78 -13.86
C LYS A 840 -10.77 58.84 -14.67
N SER A 841 -11.92 58.69 -13.95
CA SER A 841 -13.23 59.34 -14.18
C SER A 841 -14.09 58.88 -15.36
N LYS A 842 -15.26 58.34 -15.09
CA LYS A 842 -16.52 59.03 -15.25
C LYS A 842 -17.71 58.27 -14.69
N LYS A 843 -18.49 58.99 -13.98
CA LYS A 843 -19.83 58.72 -13.48
C LYS A 843 -20.88 58.82 -14.63
N GLU A 844 -22.06 58.15 -14.32
CA GLU A 844 -23.44 58.52 -14.76
C GLU A 844 -23.86 58.05 -16.15
N ASP A 845 -24.86 57.24 -16.26
CA ASP A 845 -26.26 57.44 -16.41
C ASP A 845 -26.99 56.17 -16.93
N SER A 846 -27.96 55.74 -16.19
CA SER A 846 -29.39 55.53 -16.42
C SER A 846 -29.88 54.90 -17.75
N PHE A 847 -30.92 54.16 -17.58
CA PHE A 847 -32.13 53.84 -18.36
C PHE A 847 -32.33 52.42 -18.87
N GLU A 848 -33.27 51.75 -18.17
CA GLU A 848 -34.54 51.18 -18.68
C GLU A 848 -34.54 50.21 -19.87
N SER A 849 -35.10 49.07 -19.50
CA SER A 849 -36.33 48.45 -20.06
C SER A 849 -36.26 47.58 -21.32
N LYS A 850 -36.95 46.43 -21.11
CA LYS A 850 -37.70 45.62 -22.07
C LYS A 850 -36.89 44.53 -22.86
N ALA A 851 -37.13 43.34 -22.61
CA ALA A 851 -38.10 42.34 -23.00
C ALA A 851 -37.67 40.96 -22.46
#